data_78f4d32db04ceb1600a51e92755eebc2
#
_entry.id   78f4d32db04ceb1600a51e92755eebc2
#
_cell.length_a   1.000
_cell.length_b   1.000
_cell.length_c   1.000
_cell.angle_alpha   90.00
_cell.angle_beta   90.00
_cell.angle_gamma   90.00
#
_symmetry.space_group_name_H-M   'P 1'
#
loop_
_entity.id
_entity.type
_entity.pdbx_description
1 polymer ?
#
loop_
_entity_poly.entity_id
_entity_poly.type
_entity_poly.pdbx_seq_one_letter_code
_entity_poly.pdbx_strand_id
1 'polypeptide(L)'
;MSFDVGALVRARGREWVVLPESNDEPGLLLLRPLGGTEDEVTGIYLPLETVESANFHLPDPASDLGNHLSCGLLRDAVRLGFRSGAGPFRSLARVAVEPRPYQLVPLLMALKLDPIRMLIADDVGIGKTVEACLVARELIDRGEVRGLSVLCPPHLAEQWQKALAEQFHIHAELVLSATAARLERSCRQDESLFERYAFTVVSTDYIKSDKRRDEFLRTSPDLVIVDEAHTCAAAPGRSASQQRHELLRALVAPNTEDGASRHLILITATPHSGNEETFRSLLSLLDPRFASLPVDLSGEENRKHREGLARHFVQRRRADLEAYLDTVTPFPQREIAESHYTLTAEYRRYFDRVLAFCRESVLDDTLEKRRQRVRWWSALALLRALASSPAAAAATLRSRSATADGETVEQVDEEGRRAVLDLDEDNAEGIDVIPGTETGEEEAGERERLLRLAREADTLAGKGDAKLARAFELVEQFLGDGYAPILFCRFIPTVAYVATFLREKLERRGVVVEAVTGLLPPDERERRVEALGAHDKRVLVCTDCLSEGINLQQHFDAVLHYDLSWNPTRHEQREGRVDRYGQPQKKVRTLTYYGQDNPVDGIVLQVLLRKHKAIHKQLGIMVPLPSDSEVIEEAIQQGLFLRGESPVQQLSLFPELDKLWDAAVDREKRSRTLFAQNQLLAAVNTEVRAELDEVRRVIGAEADVRRFTRTALRTLGAVVSGDEPLQVDLRETPRALRDAVGHGERLSAVFSGQPRKGSLLLTRTHPVVEGLAAHVLETALDSALVGPARRCGVVRTSSVTLRTTLLLLRMRFHIVNQGRDGKERPLLAEDLVLAGFTGSPERAEWLPSDSLEALLDLGADSNIDAEQARTHLRRVIERFEDLLPRLDQIAEARGKALFDAHRRVRKATKSGVRALKVDAHKPADVLGVYIYLPAAMGELR
;
A
#
# COMPACT_ATOMS: atom_id res chain seq x y z
N MET A 1 5.86 -17.93 -42.22
CA MET A 1 4.64 -18.47 -41.64
C MET A 1 4.28 -17.55 -40.48
N SER A 2 3.07 -17.10 -40.39
CA SER A 2 2.57 -16.35 -39.24
C SER A 2 1.84 -17.34 -38.32
N PHE A 3 2.15 -17.35 -37.04
CA PHE A 3 1.43 -18.11 -36.02
C PHE A 3 0.42 -17.20 -35.35
N ASP A 4 -0.76 -17.68 -35.07
CA ASP A 4 -1.79 -16.91 -34.38
C ASP A 4 -1.43 -16.77 -32.89
N VAL A 5 -1.80 -15.62 -32.30
CA VAL A 5 -1.65 -15.39 -30.87
C VAL A 5 -2.40 -16.46 -30.07
N GLY A 6 -1.72 -17.10 -29.11
CA GLY A 6 -2.27 -18.21 -28.33
C GLY A 6 -2.15 -19.58 -29.01
N ALA A 7 -1.64 -19.68 -30.24
CA ALA A 7 -1.36 -20.96 -30.86
C ALA A 7 -0.26 -21.74 -30.10
N LEU A 8 -0.35 -23.08 -30.15
CA LEU A 8 0.72 -23.93 -29.65
C LEU A 8 1.72 -24.17 -30.76
N VAL A 9 3.00 -24.05 -30.38
CA VAL A 9 4.12 -24.30 -31.27
C VAL A 9 5.17 -25.15 -30.57
N ARG A 10 5.94 -25.92 -31.36
CA ARG A 10 7.10 -26.67 -30.89
C ARG A 10 8.36 -26.01 -31.36
N ALA A 11 9.25 -25.67 -30.40
CA ALA A 11 10.56 -25.11 -30.68
C ALA A 11 11.53 -25.57 -29.59
N ARG A 12 12.80 -25.78 -29.96
CA ARG A 12 13.86 -26.23 -29.03
C ARG A 12 13.47 -27.48 -28.24
N GLY A 13 12.69 -28.41 -28.85
CA GLY A 13 12.25 -29.65 -28.24
C GLY A 13 11.16 -29.52 -27.16
N ARG A 14 10.54 -28.36 -27.01
CA ARG A 14 9.51 -28.04 -26.00
C ARG A 14 8.28 -27.41 -26.66
N GLU A 15 7.15 -27.50 -26.01
CA GLU A 15 5.90 -26.87 -26.45
C GLU A 15 5.72 -25.47 -25.81
N TRP A 16 5.28 -24.52 -26.64
CA TRP A 16 5.18 -23.11 -26.29
C TRP A 16 3.87 -22.51 -26.75
N VAL A 17 3.45 -21.45 -26.07
CA VAL A 17 2.29 -20.61 -26.45
C VAL A 17 2.81 -19.31 -27.05
N VAL A 18 2.30 -18.93 -28.23
CA VAL A 18 2.65 -17.68 -28.92
C VAL A 18 2.02 -16.49 -28.18
N LEU A 19 2.85 -15.51 -27.81
CA LEU A 19 2.41 -14.31 -27.09
C LEU A 19 2.01 -13.19 -28.06
N PRO A 20 1.14 -12.24 -27.65
CA PRO A 20 0.66 -11.13 -28.48
C PRO A 20 1.78 -10.23 -28.99
N GLU A 21 2.82 -10.01 -28.21
CA GLU A 21 3.97 -9.15 -28.52
C GLU A 21 4.82 -9.67 -29.68
N SER A 22 4.60 -10.92 -30.10
CA SER A 22 5.21 -11.50 -31.30
C SER A 22 4.89 -10.73 -32.60
N ASN A 23 3.86 -9.89 -32.57
CA ASN A 23 3.46 -9.08 -33.74
C ASN A 23 4.19 -7.73 -33.82
N ASP A 24 4.96 -7.35 -32.81
CA ASP A 24 5.62 -6.03 -32.74
C ASP A 24 6.86 -5.97 -33.62
N GLU A 25 7.59 -7.10 -33.80
CA GLU A 25 8.78 -7.18 -34.66
C GLU A 25 8.66 -8.29 -35.72
N PRO A 26 8.86 -7.98 -37.03
CA PRO A 26 8.78 -8.97 -38.08
C PRO A 26 9.79 -10.11 -37.95
N GLY A 27 9.28 -11.35 -37.85
CA GLY A 27 10.11 -12.55 -37.71
C GLY A 27 10.54 -12.91 -36.32
N LEU A 28 10.20 -12.13 -35.31
CA LEU A 28 10.40 -12.47 -33.89
C LEU A 28 9.12 -13.06 -33.29
N LEU A 29 9.22 -14.26 -32.72
CA LEU A 29 8.15 -14.85 -31.91
C LEU A 29 8.54 -14.80 -30.44
N LEU A 30 7.68 -14.19 -29.63
CA LEU A 30 7.78 -14.29 -28.19
C LEU A 30 6.93 -15.46 -27.71
N LEU A 31 7.57 -16.39 -27.03
CA LEU A 31 7.01 -17.66 -26.64
C LEU A 31 7.08 -17.87 -25.13
N ARG A 32 5.98 -18.33 -24.54
CA ARG A 32 5.91 -18.77 -23.14
C ARG A 32 5.79 -20.29 -23.08
N PRO A 33 6.57 -20.98 -22.24
CA PRO A 33 6.46 -22.43 -22.10
C PRO A 33 5.06 -22.81 -21.57
N LEU A 34 4.61 -24.00 -21.97
CA LEU A 34 3.25 -24.46 -21.66
C LEU A 34 3.02 -24.67 -20.14
N GLY A 35 4.04 -25.04 -19.40
CA GLY A 35 4.02 -25.28 -17.95
C GLY A 35 4.93 -24.37 -17.14
N GLY A 36 5.68 -23.44 -17.78
CA GLY A 36 6.69 -22.62 -17.13
C GLY A 36 6.18 -21.28 -16.58
N THR A 37 7.08 -20.53 -15.98
CA THR A 37 6.83 -19.20 -15.42
C THR A 37 6.97 -18.10 -16.49
N GLU A 38 6.55 -16.87 -16.17
CA GLU A 38 6.75 -15.71 -17.07
C GLU A 38 8.23 -15.34 -17.25
N ASP A 39 9.09 -15.70 -16.30
CA ASP A 39 10.54 -15.47 -16.39
C ASP A 39 11.20 -16.33 -17.48
N GLU A 40 10.52 -17.38 -17.93
CA GLU A 40 10.98 -18.27 -19.01
C GLU A 40 10.50 -17.83 -20.43
N VAL A 41 9.84 -16.67 -20.54
CA VAL A 41 9.47 -16.11 -21.86
C VAL A 41 10.73 -15.91 -22.68
N THR A 42 10.71 -16.43 -23.91
CA THR A 42 11.88 -16.38 -24.79
C THR A 42 11.49 -15.87 -26.18
N GLY A 43 12.42 -15.17 -26.81
CA GLY A 43 12.30 -14.76 -28.20
C GLY A 43 12.93 -15.80 -29.14
N ILE A 44 12.21 -16.18 -30.19
CA ILE A 44 12.71 -17.00 -31.28
C ILE A 44 12.66 -16.21 -32.60
N TYR A 45 13.81 -16.09 -33.27
CA TYR A 45 13.90 -15.42 -34.54
C TYR A 45 13.74 -16.44 -35.67
N LEU A 46 12.57 -16.43 -36.33
CA LEU A 46 12.18 -17.41 -37.35
C LEU A 46 13.19 -17.62 -38.51
N PRO A 47 13.95 -16.58 -38.96
CA PRO A 47 14.99 -16.81 -39.95
C PRO A 47 16.16 -17.70 -39.51
N LEU A 48 16.34 -17.86 -38.18
CA LEU A 48 17.45 -18.63 -37.58
C LEU A 48 17.01 -19.95 -36.97
N GLU A 49 15.76 -20.04 -36.51
CA GLU A 49 15.27 -21.22 -35.81
C GLU A 49 13.94 -21.72 -36.38
N THR A 50 13.80 -23.06 -36.39
CA THR A 50 12.57 -23.71 -36.89
C THR A 50 11.52 -23.77 -35.78
N VAL A 51 10.29 -23.35 -36.12
CA VAL A 51 9.11 -23.44 -35.27
C VAL A 51 8.04 -24.19 -36.04
N GLU A 52 7.45 -25.19 -35.39
CA GLU A 52 6.40 -26.05 -35.95
C GLU A 52 5.09 -25.87 -35.17
N SER A 53 3.93 -25.98 -35.83
CA SER A 53 2.65 -26.03 -35.13
C SER A 53 2.56 -27.27 -34.25
N ALA A 54 2.04 -27.10 -33.02
CA ALA A 54 1.81 -28.18 -32.10
C ALA A 54 0.35 -28.27 -31.69
N ASN A 55 -0.08 -29.49 -31.33
CA ASN A 55 -1.38 -29.71 -30.74
C ASN A 55 -1.22 -30.27 -29.33
N PHE A 56 -2.13 -29.92 -28.44
CA PHE A 56 -2.11 -30.44 -27.08
C PHE A 56 -2.63 -31.91 -27.07
N HIS A 57 -1.75 -32.83 -26.71
CA HIS A 57 -2.09 -34.26 -26.74
C HIS A 57 -3.00 -34.67 -25.57
N LEU A 58 -3.92 -35.59 -25.83
CA LEU A 58 -4.71 -36.25 -24.79
C LEU A 58 -3.78 -37.04 -23.84
N PRO A 59 -4.19 -37.24 -22.56
CA PRO A 59 -3.39 -38.07 -21.64
C PRO A 59 -3.32 -39.53 -22.09
N ASP A 60 -2.16 -40.15 -21.92
CA ASP A 60 -1.98 -41.58 -22.18
C ASP A 60 -2.22 -42.40 -20.88
N PRO A 61 -3.24 -43.28 -20.83
CA PRO A 61 -3.47 -44.12 -19.65
C PRO A 61 -2.32 -44.99 -19.24
N ALA A 62 -1.37 -45.29 -20.16
CA ALA A 62 -0.20 -46.11 -19.86
C ALA A 62 0.81 -45.39 -18.99
N SER A 63 1.08 -44.13 -19.28
CA SER A 63 2.10 -43.30 -18.61
C SER A 63 1.52 -42.28 -17.62
N ASP A 64 0.29 -41.78 -17.85
CA ASP A 64 -0.31 -40.65 -17.12
C ASP A 64 -1.32 -41.06 -16.04
N LEU A 65 -1.34 -42.35 -15.66
CA LEU A 65 -2.23 -42.84 -14.61
C LEU A 65 -1.80 -42.39 -13.22
N GLY A 66 -2.67 -41.62 -12.57
CA GLY A 66 -2.45 -41.08 -11.22
C GLY A 66 -3.45 -41.61 -10.20
N ASN A 67 -3.43 -41.02 -9.03
CA ASN A 67 -4.30 -41.33 -7.90
C ASN A 67 -5.46 -40.32 -7.77
N HIS A 68 -6.27 -40.47 -6.73
CA HIS A 68 -7.45 -39.62 -6.45
C HIS A 68 -7.09 -38.15 -6.17
N LEU A 69 -5.85 -37.83 -5.74
CA LEU A 69 -5.39 -36.45 -5.50
C LEU A 69 -5.00 -35.72 -6.78
N SER A 70 -4.71 -36.46 -7.86
CA SER A 70 -4.11 -35.91 -9.08
C SER A 70 -4.97 -34.81 -9.72
N CYS A 71 -6.28 -34.99 -9.79
CA CYS A 71 -7.19 -34.00 -10.38
C CYS A 71 -7.17 -32.67 -9.60
N GLY A 72 -7.34 -32.76 -8.29
CA GLY A 72 -7.33 -31.56 -7.42
C GLY A 72 -5.99 -30.84 -7.45
N LEU A 73 -4.89 -31.58 -7.35
CA LEU A 73 -3.54 -30.99 -7.42
C LEU A 73 -3.24 -30.33 -8.76
N LEU A 74 -3.63 -30.97 -9.89
CA LEU A 74 -3.39 -30.41 -11.21
C LEU A 74 -4.27 -29.16 -11.43
N ARG A 75 -5.54 -29.19 -11.01
CA ARG A 75 -6.44 -28.03 -11.05
C ARG A 75 -5.84 -26.86 -10.28
N ASP A 76 -5.45 -27.11 -9.03
CA ASP A 76 -4.94 -26.05 -8.16
C ASP A 76 -3.61 -25.48 -8.67
N ALA A 77 -2.72 -26.34 -9.20
CA ALA A 77 -1.47 -25.91 -9.80
C ALA A 77 -1.71 -24.98 -11.00
N VAL A 78 -2.62 -25.34 -11.90
CA VAL A 78 -2.98 -24.51 -13.07
C VAL A 78 -3.61 -23.19 -12.63
N ARG A 79 -4.56 -23.22 -11.68
CA ARG A 79 -5.23 -22.01 -11.16
C ARG A 79 -4.25 -21.05 -10.50
N LEU A 80 -3.33 -21.58 -9.68
CA LEU A 80 -2.31 -20.78 -9.01
C LEU A 80 -1.21 -20.31 -9.97
N GLY A 81 -0.97 -21.01 -11.05
CA GLY A 81 -0.02 -20.64 -12.10
C GLY A 81 -0.54 -19.58 -13.09
N PHE A 82 -1.85 -19.31 -13.15
CA PHE A 82 -2.39 -18.29 -14.06
C PHE A 82 -1.92 -16.88 -13.69
N ARG A 83 -1.31 -16.21 -14.67
CA ARG A 83 -0.91 -14.78 -14.60
C ARG A 83 -1.80 -13.90 -15.47
N SER A 84 -2.45 -14.45 -16.47
CA SER A 84 -3.34 -13.75 -17.41
C SER A 84 -4.77 -14.18 -17.19
N GLY A 85 -5.42 -13.67 -16.14
CA GLY A 85 -6.81 -13.93 -15.87
C GLY A 85 -7.71 -13.48 -17.04
N ALA A 86 -8.67 -14.30 -17.43
CA ALA A 86 -9.64 -13.98 -18.49
C ALA A 86 -10.69 -12.93 -18.07
N GLY A 87 -10.78 -12.62 -16.78
CA GLY A 87 -11.74 -11.67 -16.23
C GLY A 87 -11.50 -10.22 -16.62
N PRO A 88 -12.49 -9.33 -16.34
CA PRO A 88 -12.44 -7.92 -16.72
C PRO A 88 -11.39 -7.11 -15.93
N PHE A 89 -10.90 -7.61 -14.80
CA PHE A 89 -9.81 -7.06 -14.01
C PHE A 89 -8.60 -7.99 -14.09
N ARG A 90 -7.59 -7.58 -14.84
CA ARG A 90 -6.41 -8.39 -15.12
C ARG A 90 -5.41 -8.38 -13.98
N SER A 91 -5.25 -7.22 -13.35
CA SER A 91 -4.32 -7.00 -12.22
C SER A 91 -4.53 -7.98 -11.07
N LEU A 92 -5.78 -8.42 -10.82
CA LEU A 92 -6.12 -9.29 -9.70
C LEU A 92 -5.42 -10.66 -9.76
N ALA A 93 -5.04 -11.12 -10.95
CA ALA A 93 -4.27 -12.34 -11.11
C ALA A 93 -2.79 -12.20 -10.72
N ARG A 94 -2.27 -10.97 -10.70
CA ARG A 94 -0.85 -10.65 -10.50
C ARG A 94 -0.52 -9.96 -9.18
N VAL A 95 -1.53 -9.60 -8.37
CA VAL A 95 -1.29 -8.94 -7.09
C VAL A 95 -1.18 -9.95 -5.96
N ALA A 96 -0.24 -9.72 -5.04
CA ALA A 96 -0.05 -10.51 -3.83
C ALA A 96 -1.02 -10.12 -2.70
N VAL A 97 -1.61 -8.92 -2.80
CA VAL A 97 -2.62 -8.44 -1.86
C VAL A 97 -4.01 -8.88 -2.30
N GLU A 98 -4.91 -9.14 -1.34
CA GLU A 98 -6.32 -9.31 -1.62
C GLU A 98 -7.04 -7.96 -1.52
N PRO A 99 -7.38 -7.32 -2.66
CA PRO A 99 -8.00 -6.00 -2.63
C PRO A 99 -9.40 -6.08 -2.00
N ARG A 100 -9.72 -5.10 -1.18
CA ARG A 100 -11.08 -4.95 -0.65
C ARG A 100 -12.00 -4.31 -1.70
N PRO A 101 -13.31 -4.57 -1.67
CA PRO A 101 -14.25 -4.02 -2.65
C PRO A 101 -14.16 -2.49 -2.78
N TYR A 102 -13.96 -1.79 -1.66
CA TYR A 102 -13.82 -0.34 -1.68
C TYR A 102 -12.53 0.13 -2.36
N GLN A 103 -11.43 -0.64 -2.30
CA GLN A 103 -10.15 -0.27 -2.93
C GLN A 103 -10.18 -0.37 -4.46
N LEU A 104 -11.19 -1.01 -5.02
CA LEU A 104 -11.42 -1.06 -6.46
C LEU A 104 -12.19 0.15 -7.00
N VAL A 105 -12.78 0.96 -6.13
CA VAL A 105 -13.53 2.16 -6.56
C VAL A 105 -12.64 3.13 -7.32
N PRO A 106 -11.41 3.50 -6.85
CA PRO A 106 -10.49 4.34 -7.63
C PRO A 106 -10.11 3.72 -8.97
N LEU A 107 -9.90 2.40 -9.04
CA LEU A 107 -9.64 1.71 -10.29
C LEU A 107 -10.79 1.89 -11.29
N LEU A 108 -12.02 1.68 -10.86
CA LEU A 108 -13.20 1.85 -11.72
C LEU A 108 -13.41 3.30 -12.16
N MET A 109 -13.04 4.26 -11.32
CA MET A 109 -13.08 5.68 -11.66
C MET A 109 -11.98 6.02 -12.66
N ALA A 110 -10.75 5.53 -12.45
CA ALA A 110 -9.63 5.73 -13.35
C ALA A 110 -9.94 5.23 -14.77
N LEU A 111 -10.56 4.06 -14.88
CA LEU A 111 -10.96 3.50 -16.16
C LEU A 111 -12.00 4.33 -16.94
N LYS A 112 -12.66 5.32 -16.30
CA LYS A 112 -13.60 6.28 -16.95
C LYS A 112 -12.91 7.51 -17.50
N LEU A 113 -11.68 7.75 -17.13
CA LEU A 113 -10.94 8.99 -17.41
C LEU A 113 -9.95 8.76 -18.56
N ASP A 114 -9.82 9.77 -19.45
CA ASP A 114 -8.83 9.79 -20.49
C ASP A 114 -8.40 11.24 -20.78
N PRO A 115 -7.15 11.62 -20.48
CA PRO A 115 -6.20 10.87 -19.65
C PRO A 115 -6.68 10.66 -18.22
N ILE A 116 -6.11 9.67 -17.53
CA ILE A 116 -6.40 9.47 -16.12
C ILE A 116 -5.81 10.63 -15.33
N ARG A 117 -6.67 11.39 -14.66
CA ARG A 117 -6.32 12.50 -13.79
C ARG A 117 -7.15 12.36 -12.53
N MET A 118 -6.53 11.92 -11.43
CA MET A 118 -7.27 11.54 -10.23
C MET A 118 -6.53 11.97 -8.97
N LEU A 119 -7.30 12.40 -7.97
CA LEU A 119 -6.84 12.63 -6.61
C LEU A 119 -7.49 11.60 -5.68
N ILE A 120 -6.67 10.80 -5.01
CA ILE A 120 -7.06 9.85 -3.97
C ILE A 120 -6.72 10.47 -2.62
N ALA A 121 -7.75 10.89 -1.89
CA ALA A 121 -7.63 11.66 -0.66
C ALA A 121 -8.33 10.97 0.54
N ASP A 122 -8.29 9.66 0.58
CA ASP A 122 -8.87 8.85 1.65
C ASP A 122 -8.13 9.04 2.99
N ASP A 123 -8.82 8.78 4.08
CA ASP A 123 -8.25 8.88 5.43
C ASP A 123 -7.00 8.00 5.58
N VAL A 124 -6.16 8.34 6.56
CA VAL A 124 -4.96 7.56 6.90
C VAL A 124 -5.33 6.12 7.25
N GLY A 125 -4.59 5.15 6.71
CA GLY A 125 -4.77 3.72 7.02
C GLY A 125 -5.80 2.98 6.15
N ILE A 126 -6.52 3.63 5.23
CA ILE A 126 -7.48 2.99 4.30
C ILE A 126 -6.76 2.17 3.22
N GLY A 127 -5.56 2.59 2.82
CA GLY A 127 -4.74 1.88 1.84
C GLY A 127 -4.60 2.58 0.49
N LYS A 128 -4.46 3.90 0.48
CA LYS A 128 -4.26 4.74 -0.73
C LYS A 128 -3.17 4.22 -1.66
N THR A 129 -2.05 3.76 -1.10
CA THR A 129 -0.95 3.16 -1.87
C THR A 129 -1.43 1.94 -2.65
N VAL A 130 -2.19 1.04 -2.01
CA VAL A 130 -2.77 -0.14 -2.67
C VAL A 130 -3.71 0.27 -3.79
N GLU A 131 -4.53 1.28 -3.58
CA GLU A 131 -5.48 1.79 -4.58
C GLU A 131 -4.79 2.33 -5.82
N ALA A 132 -3.75 3.14 -5.65
CA ALA A 132 -2.98 3.69 -6.76
C ALA A 132 -2.19 2.60 -7.49
N CYS A 133 -1.58 1.65 -6.77
CA CYS A 133 -0.87 0.54 -7.36
C CYS A 133 -1.81 -0.42 -8.12
N LEU A 134 -3.06 -0.62 -7.66
CA LEU A 134 -4.07 -1.38 -8.41
C LEU A 134 -4.37 -0.74 -9.75
N VAL A 135 -4.52 0.58 -9.79
CA VAL A 135 -4.70 1.32 -11.06
C VAL A 135 -3.48 1.15 -11.95
N ALA A 136 -2.27 1.35 -11.42
CA ALA A 136 -1.03 1.21 -12.19
C ALA A 136 -0.87 -0.20 -12.75
N ARG A 137 -1.05 -1.24 -11.93
CA ARG A 137 -0.93 -2.64 -12.35
C ARG A 137 -1.96 -2.99 -13.43
N GLU A 138 -3.20 -2.55 -13.28
CA GLU A 138 -4.24 -2.79 -14.28
C GLU A 138 -3.92 -2.15 -15.63
N LEU A 139 -3.40 -0.92 -15.65
CA LEU A 139 -3.03 -0.22 -16.88
C LEU A 139 -1.83 -0.87 -17.57
N ILE A 140 -0.85 -1.34 -16.79
CA ILE A 140 0.30 -2.10 -17.30
C ILE A 140 -0.18 -3.41 -17.92
N ASP A 141 -1.04 -4.17 -17.23
CA ASP A 141 -1.56 -5.46 -17.72
C ASP A 141 -2.49 -5.33 -18.92
N ARG A 142 -3.08 -4.14 -19.13
CA ARG A 142 -3.83 -3.79 -20.35
C ARG A 142 -2.93 -3.31 -21.50
N GLY A 143 -1.64 -3.12 -21.25
CA GLY A 143 -0.71 -2.52 -22.21
C GLY A 143 -1.01 -1.03 -22.50
N GLU A 144 -1.80 -0.36 -21.65
CA GLU A 144 -2.11 1.07 -21.77
C GLU A 144 -0.98 1.95 -21.25
N VAL A 145 -0.15 1.41 -20.35
CA VAL A 145 1.01 2.07 -19.73
C VAL A 145 2.22 1.15 -19.86
N ARG A 146 3.32 1.69 -20.37
CA ARG A 146 4.62 1.00 -20.51
C ARG A 146 5.64 1.42 -19.48
N GLY A 147 5.46 2.62 -18.89
CA GLY A 147 6.35 3.16 -17.86
C GLY A 147 5.58 3.84 -16.73
N LEU A 148 6.12 3.70 -15.53
CA LEU A 148 5.59 4.27 -14.29
C LEU A 148 6.69 4.99 -13.51
N SER A 149 6.43 6.22 -13.07
CA SER A 149 7.23 6.86 -12.01
C SER A 149 6.37 7.19 -10.80
N VAL A 150 6.86 6.86 -9.62
CA VAL A 150 6.29 7.33 -8.36
C VAL A 150 7.14 8.46 -7.82
N LEU A 151 6.57 9.66 -7.74
CA LEU A 151 7.20 10.82 -7.10
C LEU A 151 6.78 10.87 -5.64
N CYS A 152 7.72 10.79 -4.73
CA CYS A 152 7.44 10.79 -3.29
C CYS A 152 8.55 11.48 -2.50
N PRO A 153 8.29 11.86 -1.23
CA PRO A 153 9.34 12.25 -0.31
C PRO A 153 10.41 11.16 -0.15
N PRO A 154 11.70 11.53 0.06
CA PRO A 154 12.80 10.57 0.13
C PRO A 154 12.58 9.41 1.11
N HIS A 155 11.99 9.69 2.27
CA HIS A 155 11.75 8.73 3.33
C HIS A 155 10.65 7.68 3.01
N LEU A 156 9.82 7.92 1.99
CA LEU A 156 8.79 6.97 1.53
C LEU A 156 9.26 6.11 0.35
N ALA A 157 10.42 6.44 -0.25
CA ALA A 157 10.84 5.85 -1.50
C ALA A 157 11.08 4.33 -1.41
N GLU A 158 11.76 3.86 -0.36
CA GLU A 158 11.99 2.43 -0.14
C GLU A 158 10.70 1.67 0.15
N GLN A 159 9.79 2.28 0.92
CA GLN A 159 8.47 1.70 1.18
C GLN A 159 7.67 1.53 -0.12
N TRP A 160 7.70 2.54 -1.01
CA TRP A 160 7.08 2.46 -2.33
C TRP A 160 7.70 1.36 -3.19
N GLN A 161 9.04 1.29 -3.26
CA GLN A 161 9.74 0.25 -3.99
C GLN A 161 9.35 -1.14 -3.48
N LYS A 162 9.38 -1.35 -2.17
CA LYS A 162 8.99 -2.62 -1.53
C LYS A 162 7.52 -2.97 -1.82
N ALA A 163 6.60 -2.01 -1.68
CA ALA A 163 5.18 -2.24 -1.97
C ALA A 163 4.95 -2.61 -3.44
N LEU A 164 5.58 -1.90 -4.38
CA LEU A 164 5.49 -2.19 -5.82
C LEU A 164 6.03 -3.58 -6.14
N ALA A 165 7.19 -3.96 -5.59
CA ALA A 165 7.83 -5.25 -5.85
C ALA A 165 7.06 -6.41 -5.20
N GLU A 166 6.82 -6.35 -3.88
CA GLU A 166 6.28 -7.47 -3.12
C GLU A 166 4.77 -7.66 -3.29
N GLN A 167 4.01 -6.56 -3.45
CA GLN A 167 2.55 -6.63 -3.51
C GLN A 167 2.00 -6.59 -4.93
N PHE A 168 2.71 -5.94 -5.86
CA PHE A 168 2.22 -5.71 -7.22
C PHE A 168 3.12 -6.26 -8.33
N HIS A 169 4.25 -6.88 -7.98
CA HIS A 169 5.25 -7.41 -8.93
C HIS A 169 5.68 -6.38 -9.97
N ILE A 170 5.92 -5.15 -9.53
CA ILE A 170 6.47 -4.05 -10.32
C ILE A 170 7.84 -3.73 -9.75
N HIS A 171 8.90 -4.14 -10.42
CA HIS A 171 10.27 -3.91 -10.00
C HIS A 171 10.72 -2.52 -10.45
N ALA A 172 10.72 -1.56 -9.53
CA ALA A 172 11.08 -0.18 -9.78
C ALA A 172 12.46 0.15 -9.22
N GLU A 173 13.24 0.97 -9.95
CA GLU A 173 14.53 1.46 -9.49
C GLU A 173 14.37 2.71 -8.63
N LEU A 174 15.18 2.80 -7.55
CA LEU A 174 15.20 3.96 -6.66
C LEU A 174 16.07 5.07 -7.23
N VAL A 175 15.46 6.20 -7.58
CA VAL A 175 16.14 7.39 -8.10
C VAL A 175 16.20 8.47 -7.01
N LEU A 176 17.20 8.35 -6.15
CA LEU A 176 17.52 9.27 -5.07
C LEU A 176 18.83 10.01 -5.38
N SER A 177 19.13 11.10 -4.70
CA SER A 177 20.41 11.79 -4.85
C SER A 177 21.61 10.86 -4.62
N ALA A 178 21.47 9.85 -3.75
CA ALA A 178 22.52 8.88 -3.45
C ALA A 178 22.66 7.76 -4.52
N THR A 179 21.57 7.36 -5.20
CA THR A 179 21.56 6.22 -6.12
C THR A 179 21.66 6.61 -7.59
N ALA A 180 21.25 7.82 -7.95
CA ALA A 180 21.14 8.30 -9.33
C ALA A 180 22.45 8.19 -10.10
N ALA A 181 23.57 8.62 -9.52
CA ALA A 181 24.89 8.53 -10.17
C ALA A 181 25.33 7.09 -10.49
N ARG A 182 24.86 6.10 -9.72
CA ARG A 182 25.11 4.68 -10.01
C ARG A 182 24.27 4.22 -11.19
N LEU A 183 22.99 4.59 -11.23
CA LEU A 183 22.06 4.23 -12.30
C LEU A 183 22.46 4.87 -13.64
N GLU A 184 22.86 6.13 -13.62
CA GLU A 184 23.33 6.85 -14.81
C GLU A 184 24.57 6.20 -15.45
N ARG A 185 25.46 5.59 -14.66
CA ARG A 185 26.64 4.89 -15.18
C ARG A 185 26.28 3.63 -16.01
N SER A 186 25.10 3.07 -15.81
CA SER A 186 24.60 1.92 -16.58
C SER A 186 23.81 2.33 -17.84
N CYS A 187 23.48 3.63 -18.00
CA CYS A 187 22.86 4.15 -19.21
C CYS A 187 23.90 4.37 -20.33
N ARG A 188 23.46 4.31 -21.58
CA ARG A 188 24.28 4.71 -22.73
C ARG A 188 24.46 6.24 -22.71
N GLN A 189 25.41 6.74 -23.51
CA GLN A 189 25.82 8.14 -23.47
C GLN A 189 24.70 9.12 -23.89
N ASP A 190 23.74 8.66 -24.68
CA ASP A 190 22.58 9.36 -25.24
C ASP A 190 21.23 8.91 -24.65
N GLU A 191 21.24 7.98 -23.68
CA GLU A 191 20.07 7.39 -23.07
C GLU A 191 19.78 8.03 -21.71
N SER A 192 18.56 8.50 -21.50
CA SER A 192 18.10 8.98 -20.20
C SER A 192 17.88 7.83 -19.23
N LEU A 193 18.06 8.08 -17.93
CA LEU A 193 17.73 7.15 -16.87
C LEU A 193 16.26 6.67 -16.96
N PHE A 194 15.35 7.57 -17.31
CA PHE A 194 13.91 7.25 -17.39
C PHE A 194 13.51 6.55 -18.70
N GLU A 195 14.36 6.54 -19.71
CA GLU A 195 14.22 5.70 -20.90
C GLU A 195 14.73 4.28 -20.62
N ARG A 196 15.85 4.19 -19.88
CA ARG A 196 16.46 2.90 -19.50
C ARG A 196 15.59 2.11 -18.54
N TYR A 197 15.03 2.77 -17.52
CA TYR A 197 14.26 2.14 -16.48
C TYR A 197 12.79 2.54 -16.57
N ALA A 198 11.98 1.64 -17.10
CA ALA A 198 10.55 1.88 -17.32
C ALA A 198 9.77 2.12 -16.02
N PHE A 199 10.25 1.55 -14.89
CA PHE A 199 9.62 1.68 -13.58
C PHE A 199 10.59 2.31 -12.60
N THR A 200 10.22 3.45 -12.01
CA THR A 200 11.08 4.20 -11.10
C THR A 200 10.30 4.74 -9.90
N VAL A 201 10.98 4.82 -8.76
CA VAL A 201 10.54 5.60 -7.58
C VAL A 201 11.53 6.75 -7.42
N VAL A 202 11.04 7.96 -7.56
CA VAL A 202 11.86 9.17 -7.69
C VAL A 202 11.60 10.08 -6.51
N SER A 203 12.66 10.52 -5.84
CA SER A 203 12.54 11.53 -4.80
C SER A 203 12.16 12.89 -5.39
N THR A 204 11.14 13.54 -4.80
CA THR A 204 10.76 14.92 -5.14
C THR A 204 11.91 15.90 -4.97
N ASP A 205 12.84 15.63 -4.06
CA ASP A 205 14.02 16.45 -3.84
C ASP A 205 15.08 16.32 -4.95
N TYR A 206 15.23 15.13 -5.52
CA TYR A 206 16.13 14.89 -6.63
C TYR A 206 15.72 15.66 -7.89
N ILE A 207 14.41 15.72 -8.14
CA ILE A 207 13.87 16.28 -9.39
C ILE A 207 13.72 17.81 -9.37
N LYS A 208 13.99 18.47 -8.23
CA LYS A 208 13.92 19.94 -8.09
C LYS A 208 14.95 20.70 -8.96
N SER A 209 16.12 20.10 -9.27
CA SER A 209 17.12 20.78 -10.09
C SER A 209 16.65 20.91 -11.53
N ASP A 210 16.86 22.09 -12.14
CA ASP A 210 16.37 22.41 -13.49
C ASP A 210 16.79 21.38 -14.54
N LYS A 211 18.05 20.96 -14.52
CA LYS A 211 18.57 19.95 -15.44
C LYS A 211 17.83 18.61 -15.32
N ARG A 212 17.57 18.15 -14.09
CA ARG A 212 16.89 16.87 -13.83
C ARG A 212 15.41 16.96 -14.15
N ARG A 213 14.79 18.09 -13.86
CA ARG A 213 13.41 18.38 -14.19
C ARG A 213 13.19 18.32 -15.71
N ASP A 214 14.04 19.00 -16.49
CA ASP A 214 13.90 19.04 -17.95
C ASP A 214 14.13 17.66 -18.58
N GLU A 215 15.07 16.88 -18.07
CA GLU A 215 15.28 15.49 -18.47
C GLU A 215 14.04 14.64 -18.19
N PHE A 216 13.50 14.69 -16.97
CA PHE A 216 12.31 13.95 -16.60
C PHE A 216 11.08 14.35 -17.41
N LEU A 217 10.87 15.64 -17.68
CA LEU A 217 9.75 16.12 -18.49
C LEU A 217 9.81 15.60 -19.93
N ARG A 218 11.02 15.51 -20.51
CA ARG A 218 11.22 15.01 -21.87
C ARG A 218 10.98 13.51 -21.99
N THR A 219 11.46 12.73 -21.00
CA THR A 219 11.48 11.27 -21.04
C THR A 219 10.55 10.63 -19.99
N SER A 220 9.63 11.41 -19.41
CA SER A 220 8.74 10.92 -18.37
C SER A 220 7.82 9.80 -18.86
N PRO A 221 7.54 8.82 -17.99
CA PRO A 221 6.70 7.67 -18.35
C PRO A 221 5.23 8.05 -18.58
N ASP A 222 4.46 7.10 -19.08
CA ASP A 222 3.04 7.27 -19.41
C ASP A 222 2.19 7.57 -18.16
N LEU A 223 2.57 7.01 -17.00
CA LEU A 223 1.88 7.17 -15.73
C LEU A 223 2.82 7.73 -14.66
N VAL A 224 2.37 8.80 -13.99
CA VAL A 224 3.04 9.37 -12.83
C VAL A 224 2.09 9.30 -11.64
N ILE A 225 2.55 8.74 -10.53
CA ILE A 225 1.89 8.75 -9.23
C ILE A 225 2.65 9.74 -8.33
N VAL A 226 1.96 10.63 -7.66
CA VAL A 226 2.56 11.61 -6.73
C VAL A 226 2.02 11.36 -5.34
N ASP A 227 2.88 10.94 -4.43
CA ASP A 227 2.51 10.77 -3.02
C ASP A 227 2.75 12.07 -2.25
N GLU A 228 1.99 12.26 -1.17
CA GLU A 228 1.91 13.50 -0.40
C GLU A 228 1.72 14.73 -1.30
N ALA A 229 0.78 14.60 -2.24
CA ALA A 229 0.55 15.58 -3.31
C ALA A 229 0.19 16.99 -2.82
N HIS A 230 -0.27 17.14 -1.57
CA HIS A 230 -0.51 18.44 -0.94
C HIS A 230 0.76 19.32 -0.89
N THR A 231 1.95 18.71 -0.87
CA THR A 231 3.24 19.40 -0.91
C THR A 231 3.53 20.02 -2.27
N CYS A 232 2.80 19.60 -3.30
CA CYS A 232 2.90 20.10 -4.67
C CYS A 232 1.85 21.17 -5.02
N ALA A 233 1.05 21.59 -4.03
CA ALA A 233 0.08 22.66 -4.24
C ALA A 233 0.77 24.03 -4.25
N ALA A 234 0.49 24.89 -5.26
CA ALA A 234 1.08 26.21 -5.32
C ALA A 234 0.56 27.08 -4.18
N ALA A 235 1.49 27.68 -3.43
CA ALA A 235 1.19 28.61 -2.36
C ALA A 235 2.00 29.89 -2.52
N PRO A 236 1.41 31.08 -2.28
CA PRO A 236 2.16 32.34 -2.30
C PRO A 236 3.33 32.29 -1.29
N GLY A 237 4.52 32.72 -1.70
CA GLY A 237 5.71 32.77 -0.83
C GLY A 237 6.49 31.46 -0.67
N ARG A 238 6.02 30.32 -1.18
CA ARG A 238 6.68 29.01 -1.06
C ARG A 238 7.39 28.60 -2.36
N SER A 239 8.64 28.93 -2.54
CA SER A 239 9.38 28.62 -3.77
C SER A 239 9.47 27.13 -4.08
N ALA A 240 9.65 26.27 -3.08
CA ALA A 240 9.79 24.83 -3.27
C ALA A 240 8.48 24.15 -3.71
N SER A 241 7.34 24.49 -3.11
CA SER A 241 6.04 23.95 -3.53
C SER A 241 5.62 24.48 -4.90
N GLN A 242 6.00 25.72 -5.21
CA GLN A 242 5.77 26.32 -6.52
C GLN A 242 6.55 25.59 -7.61
N GLN A 243 7.83 25.26 -7.40
CA GLN A 243 8.66 24.48 -8.32
C GLN A 243 8.07 23.08 -8.57
N ARG A 244 7.59 22.39 -7.52
CA ARG A 244 6.92 21.09 -7.63
C ARG A 244 5.60 21.22 -8.41
N HIS A 245 4.81 22.24 -8.13
CA HIS A 245 3.58 22.53 -8.86
C HIS A 245 3.84 22.79 -10.34
N GLU A 246 4.85 23.59 -10.68
CA GLU A 246 5.25 23.88 -12.06
C GLU A 246 5.71 22.62 -12.80
N LEU A 247 6.49 21.74 -12.15
CA LEU A 247 6.83 20.43 -12.67
C LEU A 247 5.58 19.63 -13.05
N LEU A 248 4.63 19.47 -12.11
CA LEU A 248 3.42 18.70 -12.37
C LEU A 248 2.55 19.36 -13.44
N ARG A 249 2.46 20.67 -13.46
CA ARG A 249 1.74 21.41 -14.50
C ARG A 249 2.36 21.18 -15.89
N ALA A 250 3.68 21.14 -15.97
CA ALA A 250 4.37 20.83 -17.21
C ALA A 250 4.16 19.38 -17.65
N LEU A 251 4.14 18.42 -16.71
CA LEU A 251 3.83 17.01 -16.96
C LEU A 251 2.43 16.79 -17.53
N VAL A 252 1.46 17.57 -17.07
CA VAL A 252 0.06 17.44 -17.52
C VAL A 252 -0.25 18.25 -18.78
N ALA A 253 0.62 19.14 -19.20
CA ALA A 253 0.46 19.86 -20.45
C ALA A 253 0.47 18.87 -21.63
N PRO A 254 -0.35 19.10 -22.69
CA PRO A 254 -0.30 18.27 -23.89
C PRO A 254 1.10 18.30 -24.48
N ASN A 255 1.66 17.13 -24.77
CA ASN A 255 2.94 17.05 -25.44
C ASN A 255 2.76 17.51 -26.89
N THR A 256 3.54 18.50 -27.32
CA THR A 256 3.40 19.12 -28.65
C THR A 256 3.84 18.21 -29.79
N GLU A 257 4.64 17.19 -29.52
CA GLU A 257 5.19 16.32 -30.57
C GLU A 257 4.29 15.11 -30.86
N ASP A 258 3.69 14.46 -29.85
CA ASP A 258 2.90 13.25 -30.04
C ASP A 258 1.40 13.41 -29.72
N GLY A 259 0.97 14.56 -29.18
CA GLY A 259 -0.42 14.79 -28.74
C GLY A 259 -0.87 13.90 -27.57
N ALA A 260 0.00 13.04 -27.04
CA ALA A 260 -0.31 12.13 -25.95
C ALA A 260 -0.30 12.86 -24.61
N SER A 261 -1.38 12.70 -23.87
CA SER A 261 -1.50 13.23 -22.51
C SER A 261 -1.12 12.14 -21.50
N ARG A 262 -0.18 12.44 -20.60
CA ARG A 262 0.25 11.52 -19.54
C ARG A 262 -0.83 11.33 -18.48
N HIS A 263 -0.86 10.15 -17.89
CA HIS A 263 -1.72 9.85 -16.75
C HIS A 263 -1.10 10.37 -15.44
N LEU A 264 -1.92 10.93 -14.55
CA LEU A 264 -1.50 11.46 -13.26
C LEU A 264 -2.44 11.01 -12.15
N ILE A 265 -1.88 10.38 -11.11
CA ILE A 265 -2.58 10.03 -9.89
C ILE A 265 -1.92 10.79 -8.73
N LEU A 266 -2.69 11.61 -8.06
CA LEU A 266 -2.27 12.34 -6.86
C LEU A 266 -2.79 11.60 -5.63
N ILE A 267 -1.94 11.46 -4.62
CA ILE A 267 -2.29 10.79 -3.35
C ILE A 267 -1.99 11.75 -2.21
N THR A 268 -2.93 11.92 -1.30
CA THR A 268 -2.71 12.65 -0.03
C THR A 268 -3.78 12.28 0.99
N ALA A 269 -3.47 12.36 2.27
CA ALA A 269 -4.47 12.28 3.33
C ALA A 269 -5.10 13.63 3.64
N THR A 270 -4.42 14.73 3.28
CA THR A 270 -4.77 16.10 3.61
C THR A 270 -4.84 16.97 2.35
N PRO A 271 -5.87 16.80 1.49
CA PRO A 271 -5.97 17.55 0.24
C PRO A 271 -6.14 19.06 0.47
N HIS A 272 -6.73 19.42 1.60
CA HIS A 272 -6.92 20.80 2.05
C HIS A 272 -5.89 21.17 3.11
N SER A 273 -4.98 22.07 2.80
CA SER A 273 -4.05 22.67 3.77
C SER A 273 -4.65 23.86 4.53
N GLY A 274 -5.98 24.02 4.51
CA GLY A 274 -6.68 25.16 5.10
C GLY A 274 -6.78 26.39 4.17
N ASN A 275 -6.06 26.42 3.06
CA ASN A 275 -6.10 27.46 2.06
C ASN A 275 -6.81 27.01 0.80
N GLU A 276 -7.88 27.70 0.42
CA GLU A 276 -8.71 27.39 -0.75
C GLU A 276 -7.93 27.53 -2.07
N GLU A 277 -7.05 28.51 -2.18
CA GLU A 277 -6.23 28.72 -3.37
C GLU A 277 -5.26 27.58 -3.59
N THR A 278 -4.64 27.10 -2.52
CA THR A 278 -3.75 25.93 -2.53
C THR A 278 -4.48 24.68 -2.99
N PHE A 279 -5.69 24.45 -2.47
CA PHE A 279 -6.51 23.32 -2.90
C PHE A 279 -6.93 23.41 -4.36
N ARG A 280 -7.38 24.59 -4.83
CA ARG A 280 -7.71 24.80 -6.25
C ARG A 280 -6.51 24.63 -7.16
N SER A 281 -5.33 25.08 -6.73
CA SER A 281 -4.08 24.86 -7.44
C SER A 281 -3.84 23.35 -7.65
N LEU A 282 -4.03 22.53 -6.60
CA LEU A 282 -3.91 21.08 -6.69
C LEU A 282 -4.96 20.48 -7.64
N LEU A 283 -6.22 20.91 -7.52
CA LEU A 283 -7.30 20.45 -8.40
C LEU A 283 -7.08 20.86 -9.87
N SER A 284 -6.44 21.98 -10.13
CA SER A 284 -6.13 22.45 -11.49
C SER A 284 -5.21 21.51 -12.25
N LEU A 285 -4.42 20.67 -11.55
CA LEU A 285 -3.61 19.61 -12.15
C LEU A 285 -4.46 18.46 -12.69
N LEU A 286 -5.68 18.28 -12.17
CA LEU A 286 -6.61 17.25 -12.66
C LEU A 286 -7.36 17.73 -13.89
N ASP A 287 -7.87 18.96 -13.83
CA ASP A 287 -8.54 19.64 -14.95
C ASP A 287 -8.36 21.16 -14.79
N PRO A 288 -7.84 21.88 -15.78
CA PRO A 288 -7.65 23.34 -15.71
C PRO A 288 -8.91 24.13 -15.33
N ARG A 289 -10.09 23.60 -15.64
CA ARG A 289 -11.37 24.21 -15.28
C ARG A 289 -11.60 24.29 -13.77
N PHE A 290 -10.95 23.45 -13.00
CA PHE A 290 -11.07 23.42 -11.54
C PHE A 290 -10.33 24.57 -10.85
N ALA A 291 -9.47 25.29 -11.54
CA ALA A 291 -8.86 26.53 -11.02
C ALA A 291 -9.90 27.63 -10.73
N SER A 292 -11.02 27.63 -11.46
CA SER A 292 -12.09 28.64 -11.36
C SER A 292 -13.35 28.14 -10.65
N LEU A 293 -13.24 27.06 -9.85
CA LEU A 293 -14.40 26.58 -9.09
C LEU A 293 -14.90 27.62 -8.08
N PRO A 294 -16.22 27.75 -7.88
CA PRO A 294 -16.79 28.59 -6.82
C PRO A 294 -16.24 28.16 -5.44
N VAL A 295 -16.12 29.11 -4.52
CA VAL A 295 -15.74 28.83 -3.12
C VAL A 295 -16.77 27.94 -2.42
N ASP A 296 -18.07 28.21 -2.70
CA ASP A 296 -19.17 27.38 -2.23
C ASP A 296 -19.70 26.54 -3.38
N LEU A 297 -19.48 25.22 -3.28
CA LEU A 297 -20.02 24.23 -4.22
C LEU A 297 -21.41 23.71 -3.82
N SER A 298 -22.05 24.27 -2.79
CA SER A 298 -23.41 23.90 -2.40
C SER A 298 -24.45 24.47 -3.38
N GLY A 299 -25.71 24.09 -3.26
CA GLY A 299 -26.78 24.51 -4.13
C GLY A 299 -26.95 23.71 -5.41
N GLU A 300 -28.12 23.79 -6.04
CA GLU A 300 -28.41 23.06 -7.28
C GLU A 300 -27.68 23.67 -8.48
N GLU A 301 -27.42 24.98 -8.46
CA GLU A 301 -26.64 25.70 -9.47
C GLU A 301 -25.22 25.15 -9.64
N ASN A 302 -24.60 24.67 -8.56
CA ASN A 302 -23.24 24.12 -8.56
C ASN A 302 -23.19 22.60 -8.81
N ARG A 303 -24.31 21.96 -9.08
CA ARG A 303 -24.39 20.51 -9.32
C ARG A 303 -23.44 20.02 -10.41
N LYS A 304 -23.35 20.75 -11.53
CA LYS A 304 -22.44 20.39 -12.64
C LYS A 304 -20.96 20.44 -12.22
N HIS A 305 -20.59 21.41 -11.39
CA HIS A 305 -19.23 21.52 -10.86
C HIS A 305 -18.91 20.33 -9.94
N ARG A 306 -19.85 19.97 -9.05
CA ARG A 306 -19.73 18.80 -8.16
C ARG A 306 -19.60 17.49 -8.94
N GLU A 307 -20.47 17.26 -9.92
CA GLU A 307 -20.45 16.07 -10.78
C GLU A 307 -19.15 16.01 -11.61
N GLY A 308 -18.63 17.15 -12.05
CA GLY A 308 -17.34 17.26 -12.73
C GLY A 308 -16.20 16.84 -11.82
N LEU A 309 -16.11 17.44 -10.64
CA LEU A 309 -15.05 17.16 -9.67
C LEU A 309 -15.11 15.70 -9.14
N ALA A 310 -16.32 15.21 -8.85
CA ALA A 310 -16.56 13.86 -8.36
C ALA A 310 -16.07 12.74 -9.30
N ARG A 311 -15.75 13.03 -10.55
CA ARG A 311 -15.14 12.07 -11.49
C ARG A 311 -13.65 11.89 -11.27
N HIS A 312 -12.98 12.90 -10.69
CA HIS A 312 -11.54 13.00 -10.53
C HIS A 312 -11.08 12.89 -9.09
N PHE A 313 -12.00 12.88 -8.13
CA PHE A 313 -11.70 13.03 -6.71
C PHE A 313 -12.36 11.93 -5.87
N VAL A 314 -11.55 11.20 -5.10
CA VAL A 314 -11.99 10.17 -4.16
C VAL A 314 -11.59 10.61 -2.76
N GLN A 315 -12.55 10.68 -1.86
CA GLN A 315 -12.31 11.00 -0.45
C GLN A 315 -13.30 10.25 0.43
N ARG A 316 -12.82 9.27 1.21
CA ARG A 316 -13.64 8.43 2.08
C ARG A 316 -13.07 8.41 3.48
N ARG A 317 -13.95 8.32 4.46
CA ARG A 317 -13.61 8.16 5.87
C ARG A 317 -13.79 6.70 6.28
N ARG A 318 -13.14 6.31 7.37
CA ARG A 318 -13.35 4.98 7.95
C ARG A 318 -14.82 4.73 8.30
N ALA A 319 -15.52 5.72 8.89
CA ALA A 319 -16.94 5.62 9.20
C ALA A 319 -17.82 5.41 7.95
N ASP A 320 -17.44 5.98 6.82
CA ASP A 320 -18.15 5.74 5.55
C ASP A 320 -17.97 4.29 5.09
N LEU A 321 -16.77 3.72 5.29
CA LEU A 321 -16.48 2.32 4.95
C LEU A 321 -17.22 1.33 5.87
N GLU A 322 -17.31 1.61 7.17
CA GLU A 322 -18.06 0.80 8.13
C GLU A 322 -19.55 0.72 7.78
N ALA A 323 -20.13 1.83 7.34
CA ALA A 323 -21.54 1.88 6.91
C ALA A 323 -21.80 1.11 5.61
N TYR A 324 -20.79 0.92 4.75
CA TYR A 324 -20.92 0.20 3.47
C TYR A 324 -20.56 -1.28 3.53
N LEU A 325 -19.80 -1.68 4.55
CA LEU A 325 -19.36 -3.06 4.71
C LEU A 325 -20.23 -3.71 5.80
N ASP A 326 -21.24 -4.47 5.42
CA ASP A 326 -21.97 -5.38 6.30
C ASP A 326 -21.08 -6.46 6.96
N THR A 327 -19.77 -6.31 6.84
CA THR A 327 -18.75 -7.21 7.38
C THR A 327 -17.93 -6.47 8.43
N VAL A 328 -17.58 -7.18 9.51
CA VAL A 328 -16.63 -6.72 10.54
C VAL A 328 -15.39 -6.12 9.86
N THR A 329 -15.27 -4.80 9.90
CA THR A 329 -14.10 -4.12 9.36
C THR A 329 -12.87 -4.49 10.20
N PRO A 330 -11.76 -4.85 9.58
CA PRO A 330 -10.54 -5.24 10.30
C PRO A 330 -9.75 -4.02 10.83
N PHE A 331 -10.43 -2.90 11.08
CA PHE A 331 -9.85 -1.77 11.81
C PHE A 331 -10.00 -1.99 13.30
N PRO A 332 -8.96 -1.73 14.09
CA PRO A 332 -9.05 -1.86 15.54
C PRO A 332 -9.96 -0.77 16.12
N GLN A 333 -10.58 -1.07 17.25
CA GLN A 333 -11.31 -0.08 18.02
C GLN A 333 -10.31 0.85 18.73
N ARG A 334 -10.38 2.15 18.48
CA ARG A 334 -9.51 3.16 19.09
C ARG A 334 -10.03 3.57 20.47
N GLU A 335 -9.25 3.34 21.51
CA GLU A 335 -9.46 3.86 22.87
C GLU A 335 -8.65 5.15 23.06
N ILE A 336 -9.33 6.28 23.18
CA ILE A 336 -8.69 7.60 23.37
C ILE A 336 -8.72 7.94 24.85
N ALA A 337 -7.55 8.24 25.43
CA ALA A 337 -7.40 8.63 26.82
C ALA A 337 -6.58 9.92 26.94
N GLU A 338 -6.77 10.64 28.03
CA GLU A 338 -5.96 11.80 28.42
C GLU A 338 -5.36 11.56 29.81
N SER A 339 -4.12 11.98 29.99
CA SER A 339 -3.45 11.99 31.29
C SER A 339 -2.67 13.29 31.45
N HIS A 340 -2.46 13.69 32.69
CA HIS A 340 -1.75 14.92 33.00
C HIS A 340 -0.69 14.69 34.07
N TYR A 341 0.24 15.63 34.14
CA TYR A 341 1.21 15.76 35.22
C TYR A 341 1.19 17.18 35.77
N THR A 342 1.78 17.36 36.97
CA THR A 342 2.00 18.68 37.58
C THR A 342 3.50 18.84 37.78
N LEU A 343 4.05 19.98 37.44
CA LEU A 343 5.46 20.28 37.60
C LEU A 343 5.87 20.25 39.08
N THR A 344 7.09 19.77 39.33
CA THR A 344 7.67 19.93 40.70
C THR A 344 7.86 21.42 41.01
N ALA A 345 7.83 21.80 42.28
CA ALA A 345 8.01 23.19 42.71
C ALA A 345 9.36 23.76 42.21
N GLU A 346 10.39 22.93 42.09
CA GLU A 346 11.70 23.32 41.60
C GLU A 346 11.67 23.57 40.09
N TYR A 347 11.04 22.65 39.31
CA TYR A 347 10.89 22.79 37.88
C TYR A 347 10.02 24.00 37.52
N ARG A 348 8.95 24.23 38.27
CA ARG A 348 8.08 25.37 38.07
C ARG A 348 8.82 26.70 38.26
N ARG A 349 9.58 26.84 39.36
CA ARG A 349 10.42 28.03 39.58
C ARG A 349 11.46 28.23 38.47
N TYR A 350 12.03 27.17 37.97
CA TYR A 350 12.94 27.23 36.84
C TYR A 350 12.22 27.67 35.57
N PHE A 351 11.05 27.06 35.25
CA PHE A 351 10.19 27.43 34.13
C PHE A 351 9.83 28.92 34.14
N ASP A 352 9.40 29.42 35.27
CA ASP A 352 9.03 30.84 35.45
C ASP A 352 10.22 31.78 35.17
N ARG A 353 11.45 31.43 35.61
CA ARG A 353 12.64 32.18 35.29
C ARG A 353 13.01 32.22 33.81
N VAL A 354 12.90 31.06 33.14
CA VAL A 354 13.14 30.98 31.69
C VAL A 354 12.06 31.75 30.95
N LEU A 355 10.81 31.67 31.37
CA LEU A 355 9.70 32.44 30.77
C LEU A 355 9.91 33.95 30.96
N ALA A 356 10.35 34.37 32.13
CA ALA A 356 10.69 35.79 32.36
C ALA A 356 11.83 36.25 31.45
N PHE A 357 12.88 35.45 31.30
CA PHE A 357 13.96 35.71 30.37
C PHE A 357 13.47 35.85 28.90
N CYS A 358 12.59 34.95 28.44
CA CYS A 358 11.97 35.01 27.13
C CYS A 358 11.11 36.27 26.95
N ARG A 359 10.35 36.65 27.96
CA ARG A 359 9.55 37.89 27.94
C ARG A 359 10.44 39.15 27.82
N GLU A 360 11.52 39.24 28.62
CA GLU A 360 12.47 40.32 28.54
C GLU A 360 13.08 40.44 27.11
N SER A 361 13.45 39.32 26.50
CA SER A 361 14.07 39.27 25.19
C SER A 361 13.10 39.66 24.05
N VAL A 362 11.80 39.33 24.18
CA VAL A 362 10.78 39.59 23.15
C VAL A 362 10.23 41.01 23.21
N LEU A 363 10.12 41.59 24.42
CA LEU A 363 9.54 42.92 24.65
C LEU A 363 10.54 44.08 24.52
N ASP A 364 11.75 43.85 24.03
CA ASP A 364 12.74 44.86 23.79
C ASP A 364 12.41 45.67 22.52
N ASP A 365 11.74 46.81 22.71
CA ASP A 365 11.29 47.72 21.66
C ASP A 365 12.46 48.51 20.98
N THR A 366 13.67 48.34 21.44
CA THR A 366 14.85 49.07 20.88
C THR A 366 15.42 48.43 19.62
N LEU A 367 14.93 47.21 19.26
CA LEU A 367 15.45 46.41 18.17
C LEU A 367 14.69 46.65 16.86
N GLU A 368 15.40 46.43 15.75
CA GLU A 368 14.78 46.36 14.42
C GLU A 368 13.73 45.24 14.39
N LYS A 369 12.64 45.49 13.68
CA LYS A 369 11.51 44.53 13.56
C LYS A 369 11.95 43.11 13.20
N ARG A 370 12.93 42.97 12.32
CA ARG A 370 13.46 41.64 11.93
C ARG A 370 14.10 40.93 13.12
N ARG A 371 14.97 41.59 13.87
CA ARG A 371 15.62 41.03 15.05
C ARG A 371 14.64 40.68 16.14
N GLN A 372 13.59 41.47 16.29
CA GLN A 372 12.50 41.22 17.24
C GLN A 372 11.75 39.95 16.86
N ARG A 373 11.47 39.69 15.58
CA ARG A 373 10.83 38.44 15.11
C ARG A 373 11.72 37.22 15.33
N VAL A 374 13.00 37.28 15.02
CA VAL A 374 13.96 36.22 15.30
C VAL A 374 13.99 35.87 16.80
N ARG A 375 14.06 36.85 17.68
CA ARG A 375 14.04 36.64 19.14
C ARG A 375 12.69 36.02 19.59
N TRP A 376 11.60 36.40 18.99
CA TRP A 376 10.29 35.83 19.27
C TRP A 376 10.23 34.34 18.95
N TRP A 377 10.67 33.93 17.75
CA TRP A 377 10.71 32.52 17.37
C TRP A 377 11.67 31.71 18.22
N SER A 378 12.84 32.28 18.52
CA SER A 378 13.84 31.64 19.39
C SER A 378 13.31 31.43 20.81
N ALA A 379 12.60 32.42 21.37
CA ALA A 379 11.95 32.30 22.69
C ALA A 379 10.87 31.21 22.72
N LEU A 380 10.06 31.14 21.66
CA LEU A 380 9.02 30.14 21.54
C LEU A 380 9.59 28.72 21.41
N ALA A 381 10.66 28.57 20.63
CA ALA A 381 11.39 27.30 20.49
C ALA A 381 11.99 26.85 21.84
N LEU A 382 12.58 27.76 22.60
CA LEU A 382 13.13 27.46 23.93
C LEU A 382 12.06 27.04 24.93
N LEU A 383 10.91 27.74 24.96
CA LEU A 383 9.79 27.37 25.82
C LEU A 383 9.22 25.99 25.48
N ARG A 384 9.19 25.66 24.21
CA ARG A 384 8.78 24.35 23.70
C ARG A 384 9.76 23.25 24.13
N ALA A 385 11.07 23.47 24.00
CA ALA A 385 12.09 22.54 24.47
C ALA A 385 12.03 22.33 26.00
N LEU A 386 11.76 23.41 26.75
CA LEU A 386 11.57 23.37 28.20
C LEU A 386 10.33 22.55 28.60
N ALA A 387 9.23 22.68 27.86
CA ALA A 387 8.02 21.88 28.08
C ALA A 387 8.23 20.39 27.71
N SER A 388 9.18 20.07 26.87
CA SER A 388 9.52 18.70 26.46
C SER A 388 10.33 17.98 27.55
N SER A 389 11.52 18.44 27.86
CA SER A 389 12.37 17.83 28.90
C SER A 389 13.49 18.75 29.36
N PRO A 390 14.06 18.52 30.58
CA PRO A 390 15.28 19.21 31.03
C PRO A 390 16.45 19.05 30.04
N ALA A 391 16.61 17.86 29.47
CA ALA A 391 17.66 17.57 28.50
C ALA A 391 17.52 18.39 27.20
N ALA A 392 16.31 18.52 26.67
CA ALA A 392 16.05 19.36 25.50
C ALA A 392 16.29 20.84 25.82
N ALA A 393 15.80 21.33 26.96
CA ALA A 393 16.05 22.71 27.40
C ALA A 393 17.55 23.02 27.52
N ALA A 394 18.31 22.15 28.20
CA ALA A 394 19.75 22.33 28.37
C ALA A 394 20.50 22.31 27.01
N ALA A 395 20.11 21.43 26.10
CA ALA A 395 20.68 21.35 24.75
C ALA A 395 20.37 22.63 23.96
N THR A 396 19.15 23.12 23.96
CA THR A 396 18.74 24.36 23.27
C THR A 396 19.49 25.58 23.82
N LEU A 397 19.63 25.68 25.13
CA LEU A 397 20.36 26.78 25.77
C LEU A 397 21.88 26.78 25.49
N ARG A 398 22.44 25.60 25.19
CA ARG A 398 23.88 25.46 24.83
C ARG A 398 24.13 25.62 23.34
N SER A 399 23.19 25.28 22.50
CA SER A 399 23.39 25.43 21.08
C SER A 399 23.33 26.89 20.68
N ARG A 400 24.36 27.33 19.96
CA ARG A 400 24.29 28.60 19.22
C ARG A 400 23.44 28.32 17.99
N SER A 401 22.46 29.16 17.70
CA SER A 401 21.58 28.96 16.57
C SER A 401 22.33 28.81 15.26
N ALA A 402 21.92 27.85 14.47
CA ALA A 402 22.02 27.99 13.04
C ALA A 402 21.03 29.12 12.68
N THR A 403 21.54 30.21 12.21
CA THR A 403 20.88 31.44 11.81
C THR A 403 19.68 31.15 10.94
N ALA A 404 18.55 31.78 11.24
CA ALA A 404 17.55 32.05 10.22
C ALA A 404 18.22 33.03 9.23
N ASP A 405 18.71 32.50 8.12
CA ASP A 405 19.36 33.24 7.05
C ASP A 405 18.40 34.10 6.21
N GLY A 406 17.16 34.32 6.68
CA GLY A 406 16.17 35.14 6.02
C GLY A 406 16.58 36.59 5.92
N GLU A 407 16.67 37.14 4.73
CA GLU A 407 17.01 38.57 4.49
C GLU A 407 15.83 39.49 4.83
N THR A 408 14.57 38.97 4.86
CA THR A 408 13.36 39.74 5.12
C THR A 408 12.60 39.24 6.35
N VAL A 409 11.67 40.05 6.88
CA VAL A 409 10.79 39.68 8.01
C VAL A 409 9.90 38.49 7.64
N GLU A 410 9.38 38.49 6.41
CA GLU A 410 8.52 37.43 5.91
C GLU A 410 9.25 36.08 5.83
N GLN A 411 10.52 36.07 5.42
CA GLN A 411 11.36 34.86 5.40
C GLN A 411 11.62 34.34 6.81
N VAL A 412 11.94 35.19 7.76
CA VAL A 412 12.15 34.82 9.17
C VAL A 412 10.89 34.24 9.77
N ASP A 413 9.72 34.80 9.47
CA ASP A 413 8.44 34.27 9.94
C ASP A 413 8.10 32.93 9.31
N GLU A 414 8.36 32.74 8.03
CA GLU A 414 8.15 31.47 7.34
C GLU A 414 9.05 30.34 7.91
N GLU A 415 10.32 30.63 8.14
CA GLU A 415 11.26 29.68 8.74
C GLU A 415 10.91 29.37 10.20
N GLY A 416 10.52 30.40 10.97
CA GLY A 416 10.07 30.24 12.34
C GLY A 416 8.80 29.39 12.46
N ARG A 417 7.82 29.62 11.58
CA ARG A 417 6.61 28.80 11.50
C ARG A 417 6.92 27.34 11.23
N ARG A 418 7.80 27.07 10.26
CA ARG A 418 8.24 25.72 9.94
C ARG A 418 8.88 25.03 11.14
N ALA A 419 9.85 25.67 11.75
CA ALA A 419 10.61 25.07 12.83
C ALA A 419 9.79 24.89 14.12
N VAL A 420 8.90 25.82 14.45
CA VAL A 420 8.24 25.88 15.75
C VAL A 420 6.80 25.36 15.73
N LEU A 421 6.03 25.61 14.66
CA LEU A 421 4.62 25.21 14.61
C LEU A 421 4.36 23.82 13.99
N ASP A 422 5.38 23.04 13.66
CA ASP A 422 5.29 21.74 13.02
C ASP A 422 4.47 21.75 11.70
N LEU A 423 4.46 22.88 10.99
CA LEU A 423 3.66 23.06 9.77
C LEU A 423 4.34 22.47 8.52
N ASP A 424 5.61 22.11 8.61
CA ASP A 424 6.37 21.56 7.50
C ASP A 424 6.30 20.03 7.52
N GLU A 425 5.56 19.46 6.57
CA GLU A 425 5.42 18.01 6.40
C GLU A 425 6.61 17.43 5.62
N ASP A 426 7.29 18.23 4.79
CA ASP A 426 8.40 17.81 3.93
C ASP A 426 9.69 17.49 4.67
N ASN A 427 9.91 18.06 5.85
CA ASN A 427 11.15 17.96 6.59
C ASN A 427 11.05 17.16 7.91
N ALA A 428 10.14 16.19 8.00
CA ALA A 428 10.04 15.33 9.17
C ALA A 428 11.37 14.60 9.50
N GLU A 429 12.25 14.42 8.52
CA GLU A 429 13.54 13.77 8.69
C GLU A 429 14.72 14.70 9.01
N GLY A 430 14.65 15.97 8.64
CA GLY A 430 15.81 16.86 8.69
C GLY A 430 15.87 17.80 9.87
N ILE A 431 14.76 18.00 10.55
CA ILE A 431 14.67 19.06 11.57
C ILE A 431 14.24 18.52 12.92
N ASP A 432 14.90 17.48 13.38
CA ASP A 432 15.14 17.34 14.79
C ASP A 432 16.20 18.39 15.23
N VAL A 433 16.14 19.56 14.60
CA VAL A 433 17.01 20.68 14.92
C VAL A 433 16.62 21.14 16.29
N ILE A 434 17.55 21.11 17.17
CA ILE A 434 17.53 21.89 18.41
C ILE A 434 17.48 23.36 17.93
N PRO A 435 16.35 24.05 18.04
CA PRO A 435 16.32 25.45 17.64
C PRO A 435 17.25 26.19 18.58
N GLY A 436 18.38 26.67 18.05
CA GLY A 436 19.30 27.49 18.81
C GLY A 436 18.65 28.83 19.10
N THR A 437 19.10 29.45 20.19
CA THR A 437 18.90 30.88 20.43
C THR A 437 19.98 31.63 19.64
N GLU A 438 19.58 32.43 18.65
CA GLU A 438 20.53 33.32 17.99
C GLU A 438 21.18 34.25 18.98
N THR A 439 22.49 34.28 18.93
CA THR A 439 23.29 35.28 19.56
C THR A 439 24.10 35.97 18.46
N GLY A 440 23.46 36.92 17.74
CA GLY A 440 24.26 37.92 17.06
C GLY A 440 25.10 38.64 18.13
N GLU A 441 26.34 39.09 17.90
CA GLU A 441 27.26 39.82 18.79
C GLU A 441 26.75 40.07 20.25
N GLU A 442 26.46 38.95 20.96
CA GLU A 442 25.95 39.00 22.33
C GLU A 442 27.01 39.48 23.31
N GLU A 443 26.59 40.39 24.18
CA GLU A 443 27.37 40.74 25.34
C GLU A 443 27.71 39.46 26.13
N ALA A 444 28.94 39.28 26.53
CA ALA A 444 29.48 38.13 27.27
C ALA A 444 28.58 37.71 28.48
N GLY A 445 27.83 38.66 29.04
CA GLY A 445 26.90 38.45 30.14
C GLY A 445 25.63 37.67 29.79
N GLU A 446 25.08 37.80 28.59
CA GLU A 446 23.87 37.06 28.19
C GLU A 446 24.21 35.58 27.94
N ARG A 447 25.33 35.30 27.32
CA ARG A 447 25.84 33.94 27.16
C ARG A 447 26.09 33.23 28.51
N GLU A 448 26.65 33.93 29.47
CA GLU A 448 26.86 33.35 30.83
C GLU A 448 25.52 33.05 31.51
N ARG A 449 24.49 33.90 31.32
CA ARG A 449 23.12 33.71 31.81
C ARG A 449 22.49 32.46 31.19
N LEU A 450 22.60 32.25 29.87
CA LEU A 450 22.13 31.07 29.15
C LEU A 450 22.81 29.79 29.62
N LEU A 451 24.11 29.77 29.77
CA LEU A 451 24.89 28.63 30.27
C LEU A 451 24.56 28.29 31.74
N ARG A 452 24.25 29.30 32.56
CA ARG A 452 23.77 29.07 33.93
C ARG A 452 22.41 28.40 33.94
N LEU A 453 21.46 28.88 33.11
CA LEU A 453 20.15 28.27 32.96
C LEU A 453 20.27 26.83 32.42
N ALA A 454 21.20 26.55 31.50
CA ALA A 454 21.44 25.20 31.01
C ALA A 454 21.94 24.25 32.09
N ARG A 455 22.84 24.70 32.99
CA ARG A 455 23.32 23.90 34.14
C ARG A 455 22.18 23.62 35.15
N GLU A 456 21.31 24.59 35.37
CA GLU A 456 20.13 24.41 36.21
C GLU A 456 19.16 23.37 35.62
N ALA A 457 18.93 23.39 34.29
CA ALA A 457 18.12 22.37 33.63
C ALA A 457 18.71 20.97 33.86
N ASP A 458 20.03 20.80 33.73
CA ASP A 458 20.66 19.49 34.00
C ASP A 458 20.42 18.99 35.43
N THR A 459 20.32 19.88 36.43
CA THR A 459 20.06 19.47 37.82
C THR A 459 18.64 18.99 38.06
N LEU A 460 17.70 19.36 37.19
CA LEU A 460 16.30 18.95 37.25
C LEU A 460 16.06 17.58 36.59
N ALA A 461 17.05 17.05 35.87
CA ALA A 461 16.92 15.77 35.22
C ALA A 461 16.67 14.61 36.20
N GLY A 462 15.86 13.65 35.83
CA GLY A 462 15.53 12.46 36.63
C GLY A 462 14.52 12.76 37.74
N LYS A 463 14.94 12.81 38.99
CA LYS A 463 14.04 12.97 40.16
C LYS A 463 13.27 14.30 40.19
N GLY A 464 13.80 15.35 39.57
CA GLY A 464 13.15 16.65 39.45
C GLY A 464 12.10 16.75 38.37
N ASP A 465 12.01 15.75 37.48
CA ASP A 465 11.12 15.72 36.32
C ASP A 465 9.86 14.89 36.59
N ALA A 466 8.79 15.58 36.98
CA ALA A 466 7.49 14.95 37.19
C ALA A 466 6.86 14.41 35.90
N LYS A 467 7.16 15.02 34.75
CA LYS A 467 6.72 14.55 33.44
C LYS A 467 7.27 13.15 33.15
N LEU A 468 8.57 12.96 33.33
CA LEU A 468 9.22 11.67 33.13
C LEU A 468 8.71 10.61 34.11
N ALA A 469 8.56 10.96 35.39
CA ALA A 469 8.07 10.04 36.40
C ALA A 469 6.66 9.56 36.09
N ARG A 470 5.75 10.45 35.70
CA ARG A 470 4.38 10.10 35.35
C ARG A 470 4.32 9.32 34.03
N ALA A 471 5.15 9.64 33.04
CA ALA A 471 5.25 8.86 31.79
C ALA A 471 5.70 7.41 32.07
N PHE A 472 6.61 7.21 33.00
CA PHE A 472 7.01 5.86 33.43
C PHE A 472 5.83 5.07 34.00
N GLU A 473 5.02 5.65 34.90
CA GLU A 473 3.82 5.01 35.43
C GLU A 473 2.83 4.62 34.33
N LEU A 474 2.62 5.49 33.33
CA LEU A 474 1.76 5.23 32.19
C LEU A 474 2.28 4.09 31.31
N VAL A 475 3.59 4.03 31.08
CA VAL A 475 4.23 2.92 30.36
C VAL A 475 4.07 1.61 31.13
N GLU A 476 4.26 1.62 32.47
CA GLU A 476 4.00 0.43 33.30
C GLU A 476 2.54 -0.03 33.21
N GLN A 477 1.59 0.91 33.18
CA GLN A 477 0.18 0.59 33.01
C GLN A 477 -0.09 -0.01 31.63
N PHE A 478 0.44 0.56 30.55
CA PHE A 478 0.32 -0.02 29.19
C PHE A 478 0.85 -1.46 29.14
N LEU A 479 2.06 -1.68 29.66
CA LEU A 479 2.68 -3.00 29.69
C LEU A 479 1.89 -3.99 30.58
N GLY A 480 1.32 -3.50 31.69
CA GLY A 480 0.47 -4.29 32.60
C GLY A 480 -0.85 -4.69 31.94
N ASP A 481 -1.44 -3.84 31.11
CA ASP A 481 -2.65 -4.09 30.33
C ASP A 481 -2.37 -4.93 29.06
N GLY A 482 -1.09 -5.28 28.80
CA GLY A 482 -0.69 -6.11 27.68
C GLY A 482 -0.40 -5.36 26.37
N TYR A 483 -0.32 -4.02 26.41
CA TYR A 483 0.02 -3.20 25.25
C TYR A 483 1.53 -3.07 25.05
N ALA A 484 1.94 -2.84 23.80
CA ALA A 484 3.28 -2.46 23.38
C ALA A 484 3.29 -0.98 22.95
N PRO A 485 3.70 -0.03 23.81
CA PRO A 485 3.55 1.39 23.55
C PRO A 485 4.69 1.98 22.68
N ILE A 486 4.32 2.99 21.88
CA ILE A 486 5.22 3.94 21.21
C ILE A 486 5.11 5.28 21.93
N LEU A 487 6.24 5.86 22.34
CA LEU A 487 6.32 7.20 22.88
C LEU A 487 6.85 8.15 21.81
N PHE A 488 6.02 9.09 21.38
CA PHE A 488 6.43 10.13 20.43
C PHE A 488 6.92 11.36 21.16
N CYS A 489 8.19 11.69 20.97
CA CYS A 489 8.86 12.88 21.47
C CYS A 489 9.20 13.80 20.30
N ARG A 490 9.27 15.12 20.58
CA ARG A 490 9.64 16.11 19.55
C ARG A 490 11.13 16.24 19.35
N PHE A 491 11.91 16.14 20.42
CA PHE A 491 13.34 16.45 20.42
C PHE A 491 14.20 15.21 20.60
N ILE A 492 15.29 15.11 19.83
CA ILE A 492 16.27 14.00 19.94
C ILE A 492 16.83 13.86 21.37
N PRO A 493 17.24 14.98 22.06
CA PRO A 493 17.67 14.87 23.44
C PRO A 493 16.61 14.31 24.38
N THR A 494 15.33 14.60 24.14
CA THR A 494 14.21 14.02 24.90
C THR A 494 14.10 12.52 24.66
N VAL A 495 14.20 12.05 23.41
CA VAL A 495 14.19 10.61 23.10
C VAL A 495 15.31 9.88 23.84
N ALA A 496 16.53 10.38 23.74
CA ALA A 496 17.68 9.79 24.42
C ALA A 496 17.49 9.74 25.96
N TYR A 497 16.99 10.83 26.52
CA TYR A 497 16.75 11.00 27.96
C TYR A 497 15.66 10.02 28.47
N VAL A 498 14.51 9.99 27.82
CA VAL A 498 13.38 9.12 28.17
C VAL A 498 13.76 7.64 27.98
N ALA A 499 14.37 7.29 26.85
CA ALA A 499 14.76 5.91 26.57
C ALA A 499 15.79 5.40 27.58
N THR A 500 16.78 6.21 27.96
CA THR A 500 17.78 5.84 28.98
C THR A 500 17.12 5.57 30.33
N PHE A 501 16.26 6.46 30.76
CA PHE A 501 15.54 6.29 32.03
C PHE A 501 14.64 5.05 32.04
N LEU A 502 13.85 4.86 30.99
CA LEU A 502 12.98 3.69 30.86
C LEU A 502 13.78 2.38 30.81
N ARG A 503 14.92 2.38 30.10
CA ARG A 503 15.81 1.21 30.01
C ARG A 503 16.34 0.81 31.38
N GLU A 504 16.87 1.75 32.16
CA GLU A 504 17.37 1.50 33.53
C GLU A 504 16.29 0.95 34.45
N LYS A 505 15.02 1.39 34.32
CA LYS A 505 13.93 0.99 35.21
C LYS A 505 13.27 -0.32 34.77
N LEU A 506 13.19 -0.61 33.49
CA LEU A 506 12.39 -1.70 32.96
C LEU A 506 13.22 -2.94 32.54
N GLU A 507 14.55 -2.81 32.38
CA GLU A 507 15.43 -3.92 31.96
C GLU A 507 15.31 -5.13 32.89
N ARG A 508 15.27 -4.92 34.20
CA ARG A 508 15.13 -5.99 35.20
C ARG A 508 13.79 -6.73 35.14
N ARG A 509 12.81 -6.17 34.43
CA ARG A 509 11.49 -6.78 34.20
C ARG A 509 11.38 -7.48 32.85
N GLY A 510 12.49 -7.62 32.13
CA GLY A 510 12.54 -8.24 30.79
C GLY A 510 11.89 -7.41 29.70
N VAL A 511 11.76 -6.09 29.87
CA VAL A 511 11.23 -5.17 28.85
C VAL A 511 12.39 -4.59 28.06
N VAL A 512 12.32 -4.66 26.75
CA VAL A 512 13.31 -4.06 25.85
C VAL A 512 12.83 -2.67 25.44
N VAL A 513 13.69 -1.67 25.61
CA VAL A 513 13.42 -0.27 25.25
C VAL A 513 14.38 0.15 24.16
N GLU A 514 13.86 0.61 23.03
CA GLU A 514 14.66 1.08 21.90
C GLU A 514 14.36 2.55 21.58
N ALA A 515 15.39 3.26 21.12
CA ALA A 515 15.32 4.66 20.73
C ALA A 515 15.55 4.80 19.23
N VAL A 516 14.63 5.46 18.51
CA VAL A 516 14.74 5.71 17.06
C VAL A 516 14.51 7.19 16.77
N THR A 517 15.47 7.80 16.08
CA THR A 517 15.44 9.23 15.76
C THR A 517 15.81 9.48 14.31
N GLY A 518 15.57 10.68 13.80
CA GLY A 518 15.91 11.12 12.45
C GLY A 518 17.39 11.05 12.09
N LEU A 519 18.29 10.97 13.06
CA LEU A 519 19.73 10.81 12.82
C LEU A 519 20.10 9.42 12.28
N LEU A 520 19.24 8.44 12.44
CA LEU A 520 19.49 7.09 11.92
C LEU A 520 19.09 7.02 10.44
N PRO A 521 19.85 6.32 9.60
CA PRO A 521 19.42 6.01 8.23
C PRO A 521 18.10 5.20 8.23
N PRO A 522 17.26 5.33 7.17
CA PRO A 522 15.98 4.63 7.07
C PRO A 522 16.05 3.12 7.31
N ASP A 523 16.99 2.43 6.67
CA ASP A 523 17.21 0.98 6.84
C ASP A 523 17.52 0.59 8.28
N GLU A 524 18.30 1.43 8.99
CA GLU A 524 18.63 1.19 10.38
C GLU A 524 17.43 1.39 11.30
N ARG A 525 16.56 2.35 10.97
CA ARG A 525 15.30 2.57 11.71
C ARG A 525 14.39 1.34 11.58
N GLU A 526 14.16 0.84 10.35
CA GLU A 526 13.35 -0.36 10.08
C GLU A 526 13.94 -1.57 10.81
N ARG A 527 15.23 -1.81 10.67
CA ARG A 527 15.93 -2.92 11.32
C ARG A 527 15.80 -2.92 12.84
N ARG A 528 15.89 -1.74 13.49
CA ARG A 528 15.72 -1.61 14.95
C ARG A 528 14.30 -1.87 15.38
N VAL A 529 13.33 -1.35 14.65
CA VAL A 529 11.91 -1.58 14.89
C VAL A 529 11.58 -3.07 14.77
N GLU A 530 12.06 -3.75 13.71
CA GLU A 530 11.86 -5.18 13.52
C GLU A 530 12.54 -6.01 14.61
N ALA A 531 13.77 -5.68 14.96
CA ALA A 531 14.49 -6.36 16.04
C ALA A 531 13.75 -6.22 17.38
N LEU A 532 13.22 -5.03 17.67
CA LEU A 532 12.42 -4.77 18.86
C LEU A 532 11.10 -5.56 18.82
N GLY A 533 10.49 -5.72 17.64
CA GLY A 533 9.27 -6.49 17.41
C GLY A 533 9.39 -7.97 17.80
N ALA A 534 10.60 -8.52 17.85
CA ALA A 534 10.85 -9.91 18.27
C ALA A 534 10.69 -10.15 19.78
N HIS A 535 10.56 -9.10 20.59
CA HIS A 535 10.43 -9.19 22.04
C HIS A 535 8.96 -9.06 22.49
N ASP A 536 8.51 -9.90 23.40
CA ASP A 536 7.12 -9.88 23.90
C ASP A 536 6.80 -8.57 24.64
N LYS A 537 7.73 -8.10 25.49
CA LYS A 537 7.58 -6.84 26.23
C LYS A 537 8.55 -5.82 25.66
N ARG A 538 8.02 -4.80 25.03
CA ARG A 538 8.80 -3.80 24.30
C ARG A 538 8.21 -2.40 24.43
N VAL A 539 9.07 -1.42 24.33
CA VAL A 539 8.72 0.01 24.31
C VAL A 539 9.58 0.70 23.26
N LEU A 540 8.96 1.45 22.37
CA LEU A 540 9.64 2.28 21.40
C LEU A 540 9.56 3.75 21.82
N VAL A 541 10.69 4.44 21.86
CA VAL A 541 10.76 5.89 22.06
C VAL A 541 11.32 6.51 20.80
N CYS A 542 10.56 7.40 20.16
CA CYS A 542 10.97 7.92 18.86
C CYS A 542 10.60 9.39 18.66
N THR A 543 11.22 9.98 17.64
CA THR A 543 10.80 11.28 17.09
C THR A 543 9.72 11.07 16.01
N ASP A 544 9.22 12.17 15.43
CA ASP A 544 8.26 12.14 14.32
C ASP A 544 8.82 11.49 13.03
N CYS A 545 10.12 11.15 12.98
CA CYS A 545 10.71 10.38 11.88
C CYS A 545 10.03 9.01 11.64
N LEU A 546 9.29 8.50 12.61
CA LEU A 546 8.47 7.29 12.50
C LEU A 546 6.96 7.58 12.37
N SER A 547 6.56 8.82 12.26
CA SER A 547 5.16 9.17 11.97
C SER A 547 4.76 8.78 10.55
N GLU A 548 5.73 8.48 9.68
CA GLU A 548 5.54 8.03 8.29
C GLU A 548 6.57 6.94 7.93
N GLY A 549 6.33 6.22 6.86
CA GLY A 549 7.31 5.34 6.21
C GLY A 549 7.43 3.90 6.74
N ILE A 550 7.23 3.61 8.02
CA ILE A 550 7.42 2.27 8.61
C ILE A 550 6.10 1.67 9.13
N ASN A 551 5.94 0.36 8.98
CA ASN A 551 4.75 -0.39 9.43
C ASN A 551 4.84 -0.74 10.92
N LEU A 552 4.46 0.18 11.80
CA LEU A 552 4.53 0.00 13.26
C LEU A 552 3.38 -0.85 13.82
N GLN A 553 2.22 -0.89 13.15
CA GLN A 553 1.03 -1.63 13.60
C GLN A 553 1.26 -3.14 13.79
N GLN A 554 2.32 -3.68 13.22
CA GLN A 554 2.66 -5.10 13.36
C GLN A 554 3.19 -5.45 14.75
N HIS A 555 3.84 -4.48 15.36
CA HIS A 555 4.59 -4.69 16.60
C HIS A 555 4.05 -3.88 17.77
N PHE A 556 3.26 -2.82 17.49
CA PHE A 556 2.78 -1.88 18.51
C PHE A 556 1.28 -1.66 18.37
N ASP A 557 0.63 -1.40 19.50
CA ASP A 557 -0.83 -1.25 19.62
C ASP A 557 -1.24 -0.10 20.54
N ALA A 558 -0.28 0.69 21.02
CA ALA A 558 -0.55 1.88 21.79
C ALA A 558 0.38 3.04 21.43
N VAL A 559 -0.13 4.27 21.50
CA VAL A 559 0.60 5.52 21.29
C VAL A 559 0.47 6.40 22.53
N LEU A 560 1.61 6.90 23.02
CA LEU A 560 1.69 7.95 24.02
C LEU A 560 2.34 9.18 23.40
N HIS A 561 1.59 10.26 23.29
CA HIS A 561 2.11 11.55 22.87
C HIS A 561 2.88 12.19 24.02
N TYR A 562 4.16 11.84 24.19
CA TYR A 562 5.00 12.41 25.25
C TYR A 562 5.13 13.91 25.09
N ASP A 563 5.34 14.37 23.86
CA ASP A 563 5.27 15.78 23.48
C ASP A 563 4.06 16.01 22.57
N LEU A 564 3.30 17.07 22.89
CA LEU A 564 2.21 17.53 22.05
C LEU A 564 2.78 18.14 20.77
N SER A 565 2.35 17.66 19.62
CA SER A 565 2.59 18.37 18.38
C SER A 565 1.68 19.59 18.31
N TRP A 566 2.18 20.69 17.78
CA TRP A 566 1.40 21.90 17.55
C TRP A 566 0.57 21.80 16.26
N ASN A 567 0.88 20.81 15.41
CA ASN A 567 0.05 20.44 14.27
C ASN A 567 -0.87 19.24 14.64
N PRO A 568 -2.20 19.41 14.68
CA PRO A 568 -3.13 18.33 14.98
C PRO A 568 -3.06 17.16 13.99
N THR A 569 -2.72 17.41 12.73
CA THR A 569 -2.59 16.37 11.71
C THR A 569 -1.50 15.35 12.08
N ARG A 570 -0.41 15.80 12.71
CA ARG A 570 0.65 14.90 13.19
C ARG A 570 0.18 13.96 14.29
N HIS A 571 -0.76 14.37 15.14
CA HIS A 571 -1.35 13.45 16.12
C HIS A 571 -2.07 12.30 15.40
N GLU A 572 -2.86 12.59 14.39
CA GLU A 572 -3.54 11.57 13.60
C GLU A 572 -2.55 10.68 12.81
N GLN A 573 -1.48 11.25 12.27
CA GLN A 573 -0.41 10.48 11.63
C GLN A 573 0.25 9.51 12.60
N ARG A 574 0.64 9.98 13.81
CA ARG A 574 1.20 9.14 14.88
C ARG A 574 0.25 8.04 15.30
N GLU A 575 -1.02 8.37 15.53
CA GLU A 575 -2.07 7.41 15.91
C GLU A 575 -2.34 6.41 14.78
N GLY A 576 -2.32 6.86 13.52
CA GLY A 576 -2.46 6.03 12.33
C GLY A 576 -1.31 5.02 12.12
N ARG A 577 -0.23 5.08 12.92
CA ARG A 577 0.84 4.07 12.93
C ARG A 577 0.42 2.76 13.60
N VAL A 578 -0.46 2.83 14.57
CA VAL A 578 -1.01 1.65 15.27
C VAL A 578 -2.45 1.39 14.85
N ASP A 579 -3.23 2.44 14.59
CA ASP A 579 -4.61 2.36 14.16
C ASP A 579 -4.71 2.31 12.64
N ARG A 580 -4.42 1.14 12.09
CA ARG A 580 -4.35 0.91 10.65
C ARG A 580 -4.93 -0.46 10.29
N TYR A 581 -5.37 -0.59 9.03
CA TYR A 581 -5.71 -1.89 8.46
C TYR A 581 -4.58 -2.91 8.67
N GLY A 582 -4.95 -4.13 9.08
CA GLY A 582 -3.98 -5.20 9.35
C GLY A 582 -3.36 -5.16 10.75
N GLN A 583 -3.88 -4.32 11.65
CA GLN A 583 -3.54 -4.38 13.08
C GLN A 583 -4.01 -5.71 13.68
N PRO A 584 -3.09 -6.53 14.26
CA PRO A 584 -3.45 -7.82 14.85
C PRO A 584 -4.37 -7.70 16.07
N GLN A 585 -4.28 -6.58 16.78
CA GLN A 585 -5.06 -6.33 17.98
C GLN A 585 -6.43 -5.74 17.65
N LYS A 586 -7.47 -6.21 18.33
CA LYS A 586 -8.84 -5.69 18.16
C LYS A 586 -9.02 -4.27 18.71
N LYS A 587 -8.13 -3.85 19.61
CA LYS A 587 -8.15 -2.55 20.27
C LYS A 587 -6.77 -1.92 20.23
N VAL A 588 -6.72 -0.63 19.98
CA VAL A 588 -5.53 0.20 20.09
C VAL A 588 -5.79 1.34 21.04
N ARG A 589 -4.78 1.75 21.80
CA ARG A 589 -4.93 2.82 22.79
C ARG A 589 -4.06 4.01 22.40
N THR A 590 -4.66 5.20 22.40
CA THR A 590 -3.96 6.46 22.20
C THR A 590 -4.11 7.34 23.43
N LEU A 591 -3.00 7.89 23.92
CA LEU A 591 -2.97 8.70 25.12
C LEU A 591 -2.32 10.05 24.87
N THR A 592 -3.11 11.11 25.08
CA THR A 592 -2.62 12.49 25.05
C THR A 592 -2.12 12.84 26.47
N TYR A 593 -0.87 13.30 26.55
CA TYR A 593 -0.18 13.56 27.80
C TYR A 593 0.28 15.01 27.89
N TYR A 594 -0.08 15.73 28.96
CA TYR A 594 0.17 17.16 29.06
C TYR A 594 0.37 17.64 30.52
N GLY A 595 1.06 18.78 30.68
CA GLY A 595 1.21 19.44 31.95
C GLY A 595 -0.01 20.30 32.33
N GLN A 596 -0.63 20.03 33.51
CA GLN A 596 -1.80 20.78 33.94
C GLN A 596 -1.46 22.24 34.32
N ASP A 597 -0.27 22.45 34.81
CA ASP A 597 0.29 23.75 35.22
C ASP A 597 1.40 24.25 34.29
N ASN A 598 1.57 23.60 33.11
CA ASN A 598 2.49 24.03 32.06
C ASN A 598 1.77 24.98 31.09
N PRO A 599 2.17 26.26 31.02
CA PRO A 599 1.50 27.24 30.17
C PRO A 599 1.58 26.89 28.68
N VAL A 600 2.66 26.27 28.24
CA VAL A 600 2.86 25.87 26.82
C VAL A 600 1.89 24.75 26.44
N ASP A 601 1.85 23.68 27.22
CA ASP A 601 0.93 22.54 26.99
C ASP A 601 -0.53 23.01 27.10
N GLY A 602 -0.83 23.90 28.04
CA GLY A 602 -2.19 24.43 28.25
C GLY A 602 -2.73 25.16 27.02
N ILE A 603 -1.92 26.02 26.39
CA ILE A 603 -2.31 26.76 25.20
C ILE A 603 -2.48 25.81 24.00
N VAL A 604 -1.52 24.93 23.76
CA VAL A 604 -1.58 23.98 22.66
C VAL A 604 -2.81 23.07 22.78
N LEU A 605 -3.07 22.57 24.00
CA LEU A 605 -4.21 21.71 24.24
C LEU A 605 -5.55 22.43 24.03
N GLN A 606 -5.68 23.65 24.56
CA GLN A 606 -6.93 24.41 24.48
C GLN A 606 -7.18 24.97 23.07
N VAL A 607 -6.16 25.57 22.46
CA VAL A 607 -6.32 26.30 21.20
C VAL A 607 -6.34 25.37 19.99
N LEU A 608 -5.53 24.32 20.00
CA LEU A 608 -5.36 23.47 18.84
C LEU A 608 -6.03 22.10 18.98
N LEU A 609 -5.72 21.35 20.01
CA LEU A 609 -6.09 19.93 20.07
C LEU A 609 -7.52 19.67 20.50
N ARG A 610 -8.04 20.37 21.51
CA ARG A 610 -9.43 20.13 22.00
C ARG A 610 -10.46 20.51 20.96
N LYS A 611 -10.25 21.60 20.25
CA LYS A 611 -11.14 22.00 19.16
C LYS A 611 -11.10 21.03 18.00
N HIS A 612 -9.90 20.66 17.57
CA HIS A 612 -9.73 19.66 16.51
C HIS A 612 -10.41 18.32 16.89
N LYS A 613 -10.19 17.82 18.11
CA LYS A 613 -10.84 16.60 18.61
C LYS A 613 -12.36 16.73 18.71
N ALA A 614 -12.88 17.88 19.15
CA ALA A 614 -14.33 18.12 19.21
C ALA A 614 -14.95 18.10 17.83
N ILE A 615 -14.32 18.75 16.86
CA ILE A 615 -14.72 18.76 15.45
C ILE A 615 -14.69 17.35 14.87
N HIS A 616 -13.58 16.64 15.05
CA HIS A 616 -13.42 15.27 14.58
C HIS A 616 -14.48 14.33 15.18
N LYS A 617 -14.73 14.42 16.49
CA LYS A 617 -15.71 13.59 17.18
C LYS A 617 -17.15 13.88 16.75
N GLN A 618 -17.50 15.15 16.53
CA GLN A 618 -18.86 15.54 16.14
C GLN A 618 -19.15 15.31 14.66
N LEU A 619 -18.15 15.47 13.80
CA LEU A 619 -18.31 15.54 12.36
C LEU A 619 -17.55 14.45 11.61
N GLY A 620 -16.63 13.74 12.27
CA GLY A 620 -15.72 12.78 11.63
C GLY A 620 -14.82 13.43 10.58
N ILE A 621 -14.48 14.71 10.74
CA ILE A 621 -13.75 15.50 9.74
C ILE A 621 -12.40 15.90 10.32
N MET A 622 -11.32 15.70 9.57
CA MET A 622 -10.04 16.35 9.82
C MET A 622 -10.10 17.77 9.25
N VAL A 623 -10.00 18.76 10.12
CA VAL A 623 -9.88 20.15 9.71
C VAL A 623 -8.44 20.56 9.99
N PRO A 624 -7.66 20.90 8.96
CA PRO A 624 -6.31 21.41 9.15
C PRO A 624 -6.34 22.74 9.90
N LEU A 625 -5.20 23.14 10.45
CA LEU A 625 -5.10 24.45 11.07
C LEU A 625 -5.57 25.55 10.10
N PRO A 626 -6.36 26.55 10.56
CA PRO A 626 -6.69 27.69 9.73
C PRO A 626 -5.42 28.34 9.16
N SER A 627 -5.47 28.69 7.89
CA SER A 627 -4.34 29.28 7.16
C SER A 627 -3.91 30.67 7.64
N ASP A 628 -4.75 31.35 8.40
CA ASP A 628 -4.39 32.59 9.07
C ASP A 628 -3.50 32.33 10.27
N SER A 629 -2.24 32.02 9.96
CA SER A 629 -1.18 31.80 10.94
C SER A 629 -0.98 33.01 11.87
N GLU A 630 -1.26 34.21 11.41
CA GLU A 630 -1.18 35.44 12.22
C GLU A 630 -2.10 35.38 13.44
N VAL A 631 -3.32 34.88 13.30
CA VAL A 631 -4.27 34.75 14.43
C VAL A 631 -3.79 33.70 15.45
N ILE A 632 -3.21 32.62 14.98
CA ILE A 632 -2.62 31.59 15.86
C ILE A 632 -1.38 32.15 16.57
N GLU A 633 -0.52 32.84 15.86
CA GLU A 633 0.66 33.51 16.42
C GLU A 633 0.25 34.54 17.46
N GLU A 634 -0.74 35.36 17.19
CA GLU A 634 -1.30 36.35 18.11
C GLU A 634 -1.90 35.68 19.36
N ALA A 635 -2.63 34.57 19.19
CA ALA A 635 -3.16 33.79 20.30
C ALA A 635 -2.05 33.22 21.21
N ILE A 636 -1.00 32.70 20.61
CA ILE A 636 0.18 32.20 21.33
C ILE A 636 0.93 33.34 22.02
N GLN A 637 1.11 34.48 21.35
CA GLN A 637 1.75 35.67 21.89
C GLN A 637 0.99 36.21 23.10
N GLN A 638 -0.30 36.42 22.95
CA GLN A 638 -1.16 36.87 24.04
C GLN A 638 -1.18 35.89 25.22
N GLY A 639 -1.23 34.57 24.93
CA GLY A 639 -1.28 33.53 25.96
C GLY A 639 0.02 33.33 26.72
N LEU A 640 1.19 33.35 26.05
CA LEU A 640 2.49 33.08 26.69
C LEU A 640 3.21 34.34 27.20
N PHE A 641 3.20 35.44 26.44
CA PHE A 641 4.07 36.58 26.72
C PHE A 641 3.35 37.77 27.35
N LEU A 642 2.07 38.01 27.07
CA LEU A 642 1.36 39.21 27.52
C LEU A 642 0.52 39.06 28.78
N ARG A 643 0.20 37.84 29.25
CA ARG A 643 -0.62 37.63 30.45
C ARG A 643 0.17 37.18 31.67
N GLY A 644 0.01 37.93 32.78
CA GLY A 644 0.44 37.52 34.10
C GLY A 644 -0.57 36.59 34.75
N GLU A 645 -0.05 35.62 35.50
CA GLU A 645 -0.67 34.79 36.56
C GLU A 645 -2.17 34.58 36.55
N SER A 646 -2.72 33.68 35.70
CA SER A 646 -3.86 32.80 36.04
C SER A 646 -4.23 31.88 34.88
N PRO A 647 -3.86 30.58 34.88
CA PRO A 647 -4.04 29.70 33.75
C PRO A 647 -5.39 28.97 33.64
N VAL A 648 -6.33 29.08 34.60
CA VAL A 648 -7.35 28.03 34.70
C VAL A 648 -8.81 28.46 34.46
N GLN A 649 -9.10 29.73 34.24
CA GLN A 649 -10.51 30.16 34.11
C GLN A 649 -10.79 31.06 32.93
N GLN A 650 -10.74 30.59 31.69
CA GLN A 650 -11.53 31.28 30.67
C GLN A 650 -11.66 30.49 29.36
N LEU A 651 -12.83 29.92 29.14
CA LEU A 651 -13.27 29.19 27.93
C LEU A 651 -13.63 30.09 26.74
N SER A 652 -13.41 31.41 26.78
CA SER A 652 -13.82 32.34 25.71
C SER A 652 -12.72 33.32 25.30
N LEU A 653 -11.48 32.88 25.23
CA LEU A 653 -10.33 33.77 25.09
C LEU A 653 -10.01 34.21 23.67
N PHE A 654 -10.50 33.51 22.63
CA PHE A 654 -10.15 33.75 21.25
C PHE A 654 -11.37 33.66 20.30
N PRO A 655 -12.31 34.66 20.38
CA PRO A 655 -13.54 34.62 19.57
C PRO A 655 -13.28 34.68 18.05
N GLU A 656 -12.18 35.25 17.62
CA GLU A 656 -11.81 35.28 16.19
C GLU A 656 -11.29 33.92 15.71
N LEU A 657 -10.44 33.27 16.49
CA LEU A 657 -10.00 31.91 16.20
C LEU A 657 -11.18 30.93 16.20
N ASP A 658 -12.17 31.12 17.10
CA ASP A 658 -13.40 30.33 17.12
C ASP A 658 -14.23 30.50 15.83
N LYS A 659 -14.35 31.69 15.34
CA LYS A 659 -15.03 31.97 14.06
C LYS A 659 -14.30 31.35 12.86
N LEU A 660 -12.96 31.39 12.86
CA LEU A 660 -12.14 30.77 11.80
C LEU A 660 -12.31 29.24 11.80
N TRP A 661 -12.31 28.60 12.99
CA TRP A 661 -12.59 27.18 13.11
C TRP A 661 -14.01 26.82 12.67
N ASP A 662 -15.02 27.57 13.08
CA ASP A 662 -16.41 27.32 12.70
C ASP A 662 -16.59 27.50 11.18
N ALA A 663 -15.95 28.51 10.59
CA ALA A 663 -15.95 28.72 9.13
C ALA A 663 -15.22 27.59 8.39
N ALA A 664 -14.11 27.08 8.92
CA ALA A 664 -13.38 25.95 8.35
C ALA A 664 -14.21 24.66 8.44
N VAL A 665 -14.88 24.43 9.58
CA VAL A 665 -15.81 23.32 9.79
C VAL A 665 -16.99 23.36 8.81
N ASP A 666 -17.64 24.51 8.66
CA ASP A 666 -18.78 24.64 7.76
C ASP A 666 -18.37 24.47 6.31
N ARG A 667 -17.19 24.93 5.94
CA ARG A 667 -16.59 24.74 4.61
C ARG A 667 -16.32 23.28 4.34
N GLU A 668 -15.70 22.60 5.27
CA GLU A 668 -15.36 21.19 5.15
C GLU A 668 -16.61 20.29 5.16
N LYS A 669 -17.62 20.59 5.99
CA LYS A 669 -18.92 19.91 5.95
C LYS A 669 -19.56 20.01 4.56
N ARG A 670 -19.59 21.21 3.99
CA ARG A 670 -20.18 21.44 2.66
C ARG A 670 -19.43 20.70 1.57
N SER A 671 -18.09 20.74 1.61
CA SER A 671 -17.23 20.05 0.67
C SER A 671 -17.44 18.52 0.73
N ARG A 672 -17.40 17.92 1.92
CA ARG A 672 -17.43 16.44 2.09
C ARG A 672 -18.80 15.81 1.90
N THR A 673 -19.86 16.45 2.33
CA THR A 673 -21.24 15.94 2.11
C THR A 673 -21.53 15.73 0.62
N LEU A 674 -20.82 16.45 -0.23
CA LEU A 674 -20.96 16.41 -1.68
C LEU A 674 -20.19 15.26 -2.35
N PHE A 675 -19.11 14.79 -1.73
CA PHE A 675 -18.20 13.77 -2.33
C PHE A 675 -18.44 12.38 -1.79
N ALA A 676 -18.85 12.25 -0.53
CA ALA A 676 -19.12 10.95 0.10
C ALA A 676 -20.43 10.29 -0.39
N GLN A 677 -21.39 11.07 -0.84
CA GLN A 677 -22.71 10.60 -1.30
C GLN A 677 -22.75 10.22 -2.79
N ASN A 678 -21.65 9.92 -3.41
CA ASN A 678 -21.65 9.54 -4.81
C ASN A 678 -22.52 8.29 -5.04
N GLN A 679 -23.65 8.46 -5.70
CA GLN A 679 -24.54 7.39 -6.20
C GLN A 679 -23.80 6.32 -7.03
N LEU A 680 -22.58 6.64 -7.49
CA LEU A 680 -21.66 5.70 -8.12
C LEU A 680 -21.21 4.57 -7.20
N LEU A 681 -21.14 4.79 -5.89
CA LEU A 681 -20.73 3.77 -4.91
C LEU A 681 -21.78 2.66 -4.74
N ALA A 682 -23.06 2.99 -4.77
CA ALA A 682 -24.12 2.01 -4.60
C ALA A 682 -24.34 1.13 -5.85
N ALA A 683 -24.32 1.71 -7.06
CA ALA A 683 -24.49 0.98 -8.31
C ALA A 683 -23.23 0.15 -8.68
N VAL A 684 -22.05 0.67 -8.37
CA VAL A 684 -20.77 -0.02 -8.59
C VAL A 684 -20.60 -1.20 -7.64
N ASN A 685 -21.15 -1.15 -6.41
CA ASN A 685 -20.95 -2.21 -5.42
C ASN A 685 -21.62 -3.55 -5.78
N THR A 686 -22.79 -3.58 -6.41
CA THR A 686 -23.48 -4.85 -6.74
C THR A 686 -22.89 -5.53 -7.96
N GLU A 687 -22.65 -4.81 -9.05
CA GLU A 687 -22.08 -5.37 -10.28
C GLU A 687 -20.59 -5.73 -10.11
N VAL A 688 -19.83 -4.87 -9.45
CA VAL A 688 -18.40 -5.10 -9.19
C VAL A 688 -18.17 -6.20 -8.17
N ARG A 689 -19.00 -6.30 -7.14
CA ARG A 689 -18.91 -7.38 -6.15
C ARG A 689 -19.12 -8.75 -6.81
N ALA A 690 -20.08 -8.88 -7.71
CA ALA A 690 -20.30 -10.11 -8.44
C ALA A 690 -19.10 -10.48 -9.35
N GLU A 691 -18.50 -9.51 -10.04
CA GLU A 691 -17.31 -9.75 -10.87
C GLU A 691 -16.07 -10.07 -10.02
N LEU A 692 -15.93 -9.46 -8.84
CA LEU A 692 -14.88 -9.80 -7.88
C LEU A 692 -15.01 -11.21 -7.35
N ASP A 693 -16.21 -11.60 -6.95
CA ASP A 693 -16.45 -12.93 -6.43
C ASP A 693 -16.21 -13.99 -7.52
N GLU A 694 -16.55 -13.68 -8.78
CA GLU A 694 -16.22 -14.53 -9.92
C GLU A 694 -14.70 -14.62 -10.15
N VAL A 695 -13.99 -13.49 -10.13
CA VAL A 695 -12.53 -13.46 -10.28
C VAL A 695 -11.87 -14.24 -9.13
N ARG A 696 -12.30 -14.06 -7.88
CA ARG A 696 -11.80 -14.83 -6.73
C ARG A 696 -12.04 -16.34 -6.88
N ARG A 697 -13.19 -16.71 -7.40
CA ARG A 697 -13.53 -18.13 -7.66
C ARG A 697 -12.59 -18.72 -8.70
N VAL A 698 -12.30 -17.98 -9.77
CA VAL A 698 -11.41 -18.43 -10.85
C VAL A 698 -9.95 -18.51 -10.39
N ILE A 699 -9.51 -17.50 -9.63
CA ILE A 699 -8.11 -17.36 -9.22
C ILE A 699 -7.76 -18.27 -8.04
N GLY A 700 -8.71 -18.59 -7.17
CA GLY A 700 -8.51 -19.33 -5.91
C GLY A 700 -8.33 -18.42 -4.69
N ALA A 701 -8.85 -18.87 -3.56
CA ALA A 701 -8.76 -18.18 -2.28
C ALA A 701 -7.52 -18.61 -1.48
N GLU A 702 -7.24 -17.92 -0.36
CA GLU A 702 -6.18 -18.29 0.60
C GLU A 702 -6.27 -19.76 1.05
N ALA A 703 -7.48 -20.27 1.29
CA ALA A 703 -7.72 -21.66 1.64
C ALA A 703 -7.25 -22.64 0.56
N ASP A 704 -7.34 -22.24 -0.72
CA ASP A 704 -6.86 -23.06 -1.84
C ASP A 704 -5.32 -23.11 -1.87
N VAL A 705 -4.66 -21.98 -1.59
CA VAL A 705 -3.18 -21.93 -1.48
C VAL A 705 -2.68 -22.84 -0.36
N ARG A 706 -3.33 -22.78 0.82
CA ARG A 706 -3.00 -23.63 1.98
C ARG A 706 -3.18 -25.11 1.66
N ARG A 707 -4.33 -25.48 1.12
CA ARG A 707 -4.66 -26.86 0.75
C ARG A 707 -3.67 -27.39 -0.29
N PHE A 708 -3.45 -26.64 -1.37
CA PHE A 708 -2.52 -27.01 -2.43
C PHE A 708 -1.11 -27.19 -1.90
N THR A 709 -0.55 -26.20 -1.23
CA THR A 709 0.82 -26.23 -0.71
C THR A 709 1.03 -27.44 0.20
N ARG A 710 0.12 -27.67 1.14
CA ARG A 710 0.20 -28.80 2.08
C ARG A 710 0.13 -30.16 1.37
N THR A 711 -0.83 -30.30 0.45
CA THR A 711 -1.04 -31.58 -0.27
C THR A 711 0.10 -31.86 -1.22
N ALA A 712 0.54 -30.89 -2.02
CA ALA A 712 1.63 -31.06 -2.96
C ALA A 712 2.94 -31.41 -2.27
N LEU A 713 3.32 -30.68 -1.22
CA LEU A 713 4.55 -30.93 -0.46
C LEU A 713 4.54 -32.32 0.19
N ARG A 714 3.41 -32.74 0.80
CA ARG A 714 3.29 -34.09 1.38
C ARG A 714 3.42 -35.18 0.32
N THR A 715 2.79 -35.01 -0.82
CA THR A 715 2.82 -36.00 -1.91
C THR A 715 4.22 -36.10 -2.51
N LEU A 716 5.03 -35.03 -2.46
CA LEU A 716 6.42 -34.98 -2.90
C LEU A 716 7.41 -35.44 -1.82
N GLY A 717 6.94 -35.95 -0.69
CA GLY A 717 7.79 -36.54 0.37
C GLY A 717 8.28 -35.52 1.41
N ALA A 718 7.80 -34.27 1.42
CA ALA A 718 8.17 -33.36 2.47
C ALA A 718 7.51 -33.72 3.81
N VAL A 719 8.24 -33.54 4.91
CA VAL A 719 7.67 -33.65 6.25
C VAL A 719 6.97 -32.33 6.61
N VAL A 720 5.66 -32.40 6.72
CA VAL A 720 4.81 -31.22 6.96
C VAL A 720 4.10 -31.37 8.30
N SER A 721 4.34 -30.45 9.24
CA SER A 721 3.75 -30.44 10.58
C SER A 721 3.23 -29.06 10.98
N GLY A 722 2.30 -29.01 11.95
CA GLY A 722 1.62 -27.80 12.37
C GLY A 722 0.58 -27.30 11.34
N ASP A 723 -0.19 -26.33 11.74
CA ASP A 723 -1.17 -25.68 10.87
C ASP A 723 -0.81 -24.22 10.58
N GLU A 724 -0.47 -23.43 11.61
CA GLU A 724 -0.09 -22.03 11.47
C GLU A 724 0.79 -21.62 12.67
N PRO A 725 2.10 -21.51 12.47
CA PRO A 725 2.82 -21.68 11.21
C PRO A 725 2.98 -23.15 10.77
N LEU A 726 2.90 -23.39 9.47
CA LEU A 726 3.21 -24.66 8.84
C LEU A 726 4.72 -24.85 8.84
N GLN A 727 5.20 -25.94 9.42
CA GLN A 727 6.63 -26.32 9.40
C GLN A 727 6.88 -27.35 8.31
N VAL A 728 7.80 -27.08 7.43
CA VAL A 728 8.13 -27.94 6.29
C VAL A 728 9.61 -28.29 6.29
N ASP A 729 9.92 -29.58 6.18
CA ASP A 729 11.27 -30.07 5.95
C ASP A 729 11.33 -30.72 4.56
N LEU A 730 12.19 -30.18 3.69
CA LEU A 730 12.34 -30.51 2.28
C LEU A 730 13.51 -31.49 2.01
N ARG A 731 14.24 -31.91 3.00
CA ARG A 731 15.48 -32.71 2.81
C ARG A 731 15.27 -34.00 2.03
N GLU A 732 14.14 -34.67 2.26
CA GLU A 732 13.77 -35.93 1.58
C GLU A 732 13.03 -35.73 0.25
N THR A 733 12.84 -34.46 -0.18
CA THR A 733 12.13 -34.15 -1.44
C THR A 733 13.09 -34.18 -2.64
N PRO A 734 12.57 -34.36 -3.87
CA PRO A 734 13.40 -34.29 -5.08
C PRO A 734 14.17 -32.94 -5.18
N ARG A 735 15.39 -33.01 -5.69
CA ARG A 735 16.23 -31.81 -5.86
C ARG A 735 15.56 -30.76 -6.75
N ALA A 736 14.93 -31.21 -7.84
CA ALA A 736 14.20 -30.31 -8.75
C ALA A 736 13.11 -29.49 -8.03
N LEU A 737 12.43 -30.05 -7.04
CA LEU A 737 11.48 -29.33 -6.21
C LEU A 737 12.19 -28.28 -5.34
N ARG A 738 13.30 -28.62 -4.70
CA ARG A 738 14.06 -27.65 -3.87
C ARG A 738 14.57 -26.49 -4.70
N ASP A 739 15.05 -26.78 -5.91
CA ASP A 739 15.50 -25.74 -6.85
C ASP A 739 14.32 -24.87 -7.31
N ALA A 740 13.15 -25.45 -7.60
CA ALA A 740 11.95 -24.72 -8.00
C ALA A 740 11.35 -23.87 -6.87
N VAL A 741 11.41 -24.36 -5.63
CA VAL A 741 10.94 -23.62 -4.44
C VAL A 741 11.89 -22.47 -4.06
N GLY A 742 13.20 -22.61 -4.42
CA GLY A 742 14.19 -21.53 -4.22
C GLY A 742 14.46 -21.16 -2.75
N HIS A 743 14.03 -22.01 -1.79
CA HIS A 743 14.24 -21.83 -0.36
C HIS A 743 15.06 -22.99 0.20
N GLY A 744 15.73 -22.75 1.35
CA GLY A 744 16.55 -23.75 1.99
C GLY A 744 15.79 -25.04 2.39
N GLU A 745 16.47 -25.99 3.00
CA GLU A 745 15.94 -27.31 3.35
C GLU A 745 14.75 -27.30 4.34
N ARG A 746 14.57 -26.20 5.06
CA ARG A 746 13.48 -26.02 6.02
C ARG A 746 12.84 -24.65 5.87
N LEU A 747 11.53 -24.60 5.88
CA LEU A 747 10.76 -23.37 5.87
C LEU A 747 9.63 -23.41 6.90
N SER A 748 9.31 -22.25 7.44
CA SER A 748 8.15 -22.01 8.28
C SER A 748 7.21 -21.07 7.52
N ALA A 749 5.93 -21.38 7.42
CA ALA A 749 5.01 -20.65 6.58
C ALA A 749 3.68 -20.35 7.28
N VAL A 750 3.12 -19.17 7.00
CA VAL A 750 1.75 -18.78 7.33
C VAL A 750 1.02 -18.41 6.04
N PHE A 751 -0.29 -18.54 6.03
CA PHE A 751 -1.10 -18.25 4.84
C PHE A 751 -1.94 -16.97 5.00
N SER A 752 -2.14 -16.54 6.23
CA SER A 752 -2.86 -15.31 6.57
C SER A 752 -2.15 -14.52 7.64
N GLY A 753 -2.52 -13.25 7.74
CA GLY A 753 -1.94 -12.35 8.73
C GLY A 753 -0.48 -12.02 8.42
N GLN A 754 0.30 -11.83 9.46
CA GLN A 754 1.70 -11.43 9.32
C GLN A 754 2.65 -12.52 9.78
N PRO A 755 3.71 -12.80 9.00
CA PRO A 755 4.67 -13.83 9.35
C PRO A 755 5.45 -13.41 10.60
N ARG A 756 5.62 -14.34 11.56
CA ARG A 756 6.57 -14.18 12.65
C ARG A 756 7.99 -14.28 12.10
N LYS A 757 8.97 -13.75 12.84
CA LYS A 757 10.38 -13.82 12.44
C LYS A 757 10.78 -15.24 12.04
N GLY A 758 11.28 -15.40 10.81
CA GLY A 758 11.66 -16.70 10.24
C GLY A 758 10.52 -17.50 9.62
N SER A 759 9.29 -16.98 9.57
CA SER A 759 8.18 -17.56 8.81
C SER A 759 7.92 -16.76 7.54
N LEU A 760 7.47 -17.43 6.49
CA LEU A 760 7.09 -16.81 5.20
C LEU A 760 5.58 -16.65 5.13
N LEU A 761 5.10 -15.56 4.57
CA LEU A 761 3.70 -15.42 4.18
C LEU A 761 3.53 -15.99 2.78
N LEU A 762 2.95 -17.16 2.67
CA LEU A 762 2.69 -17.81 1.38
C LEU A 762 1.38 -17.32 0.80
N THR A 763 1.48 -16.25 0.02
CA THR A 763 0.39 -15.79 -0.86
C THR A 763 0.39 -16.59 -2.16
N ARG A 764 -0.63 -16.44 -2.97
CA ARG A 764 -0.74 -17.05 -4.29
C ARG A 764 0.46 -16.75 -5.20
N THR A 765 0.98 -15.54 -5.15
CA THR A 765 2.08 -15.07 -5.99
C THR A 765 3.44 -15.16 -5.30
N HIS A 766 3.52 -15.86 -4.17
CA HIS A 766 4.80 -16.09 -3.49
C HIS A 766 5.66 -17.06 -4.30
N PRO A 767 6.97 -16.80 -4.50
CA PRO A 767 7.84 -17.66 -5.33
C PRO A 767 7.81 -19.15 -4.96
N VAL A 768 7.69 -19.49 -3.67
CA VAL A 768 7.53 -20.86 -3.20
C VAL A 768 6.25 -21.52 -3.76
N VAL A 769 5.14 -20.80 -3.78
CA VAL A 769 3.86 -21.31 -4.28
C VAL A 769 3.89 -21.42 -5.79
N GLU A 770 4.48 -20.43 -6.46
CA GLU A 770 4.67 -20.43 -7.91
C GLU A 770 5.57 -21.55 -8.38
N GLY A 771 6.73 -21.71 -7.75
CA GLY A 771 7.67 -22.77 -8.07
C GLY A 771 7.07 -24.17 -7.82
N LEU A 772 6.30 -24.31 -6.74
CA LEU A 772 5.58 -25.58 -6.46
C LEU A 772 4.49 -25.86 -7.49
N ALA A 773 3.71 -24.83 -7.90
CA ALA A 773 2.68 -24.95 -8.92
C ALA A 773 3.27 -25.28 -10.30
N ALA A 774 4.34 -24.59 -10.69
CA ALA A 774 5.08 -24.87 -11.91
C ALA A 774 5.62 -26.31 -11.92
N HIS A 775 6.27 -26.73 -10.82
CA HIS A 775 6.80 -28.10 -10.69
C HIS A 775 5.70 -29.18 -10.80
N VAL A 776 4.55 -28.98 -10.16
CA VAL A 776 3.40 -29.90 -10.27
C VAL A 776 2.88 -29.96 -11.70
N LEU A 777 2.76 -28.83 -12.37
CA LEU A 777 2.25 -28.77 -13.75
C LEU A 777 3.25 -29.38 -14.74
N GLU A 778 4.53 -29.03 -14.67
CA GLU A 778 5.58 -29.56 -15.55
C GLU A 778 5.70 -31.08 -15.43
N THR A 779 5.76 -31.59 -14.18
CA THR A 779 5.85 -33.04 -13.96
C THR A 779 4.58 -33.78 -14.34
N ALA A 780 3.44 -33.12 -14.41
CA ALA A 780 2.21 -33.71 -14.91
C ALA A 780 2.14 -33.71 -16.44
N LEU A 781 2.71 -32.72 -17.10
CA LEU A 781 2.74 -32.60 -18.58
C LEU A 781 3.84 -33.47 -19.21
N ASP A 782 4.92 -33.75 -18.49
CA ASP A 782 5.98 -34.63 -18.97
C ASP A 782 5.91 -36.03 -18.28
N SER A 783 5.46 -37.01 -19.06
CA SER A 783 5.29 -38.39 -18.57
C SER A 783 6.60 -39.06 -18.13
N ALA A 784 7.76 -38.57 -18.60
CA ALA A 784 9.07 -39.05 -18.19
C ALA A 784 9.47 -38.62 -16.77
N LEU A 785 8.84 -37.54 -16.25
CA LEU A 785 9.10 -37.03 -14.92
C LEU A 785 8.18 -37.65 -13.88
N VAL A 786 8.69 -37.82 -12.68
CA VAL A 786 7.89 -38.28 -11.52
C VAL A 786 7.32 -37.05 -10.80
N GLY A 787 5.98 -36.90 -10.79
CA GLY A 787 5.30 -35.79 -10.16
C GLY A 787 4.19 -36.23 -9.22
N PRO A 788 3.66 -35.27 -8.41
CA PRO A 788 2.60 -35.54 -7.43
C PRO A 788 1.23 -35.64 -8.07
N ALA A 789 1.07 -35.17 -9.30
CA ALA A 789 -0.17 -35.23 -10.07
C ALA A 789 0.08 -35.92 -11.42
N ARG A 790 -0.97 -36.54 -11.95
CA ARG A 790 -1.00 -37.15 -13.28
C ARG A 790 -2.26 -36.73 -14.02
N ARG A 791 -2.23 -36.78 -15.36
CA ARG A 791 -3.27 -36.29 -16.25
C ARG A 791 -4.51 -37.17 -16.36
N CYS A 792 -4.48 -38.40 -15.84
CA CYS A 792 -5.67 -39.25 -15.81
C CYS A 792 -5.74 -40.07 -14.52
N GLY A 793 -6.94 -40.49 -14.14
CA GLY A 793 -7.16 -41.28 -12.95
C GLY A 793 -8.58 -41.90 -12.90
N VAL A 794 -8.69 -42.96 -12.10
CA VAL A 794 -9.98 -43.58 -11.82
C VAL A 794 -10.19 -43.72 -10.31
N VAL A 795 -11.32 -43.27 -9.82
CA VAL A 795 -11.64 -43.23 -8.39
C VAL A 795 -12.92 -44.04 -8.16
N ARG A 796 -12.91 -44.99 -7.22
CA ARG A 796 -14.13 -45.68 -6.76
C ARG A 796 -14.65 -44.99 -5.52
N THR A 797 -15.89 -44.52 -5.59
CA THR A 797 -16.54 -43.82 -4.48
C THR A 797 -18.04 -44.11 -4.40
N SER A 798 -18.57 -44.14 -3.20
CA SER A 798 -20.01 -44.31 -2.93
C SER A 798 -20.82 -43.02 -3.21
N SER A 799 -20.11 -41.90 -3.45
CA SER A 799 -20.72 -40.60 -3.69
C SER A 799 -21.28 -40.43 -5.10
N VAL A 800 -20.97 -41.34 -6.02
CA VAL A 800 -21.55 -41.35 -7.38
C VAL A 800 -22.38 -42.63 -7.59
N THR A 801 -23.52 -42.50 -8.25
CA THR A 801 -24.41 -43.64 -8.56
C THR A 801 -24.18 -44.19 -9.95
N LEU A 802 -23.62 -43.37 -10.86
CA LEU A 802 -23.32 -43.74 -12.25
C LEU A 802 -21.86 -43.41 -12.53
N ARG A 803 -21.30 -44.09 -13.53
CA ARG A 803 -19.97 -43.73 -14.02
C ARG A 803 -19.97 -42.27 -14.46
N THR A 804 -19.18 -41.46 -13.78
CA THR A 804 -19.05 -40.04 -14.06
C THR A 804 -17.62 -39.75 -14.57
N THR A 805 -17.52 -39.10 -15.71
CA THR A 805 -16.22 -38.66 -16.28
C THR A 805 -16.10 -37.16 -16.07
N LEU A 806 -14.97 -36.73 -15.49
CA LEU A 806 -14.60 -35.35 -15.25
C LEU A 806 -13.44 -34.98 -16.16
N LEU A 807 -13.57 -33.91 -16.91
CA LEU A 807 -12.54 -33.34 -17.78
C LEU A 807 -12.05 -32.02 -17.19
N LEU A 808 -10.74 -31.91 -17.08
CA LEU A 808 -10.07 -30.66 -16.69
C LEU A 808 -9.56 -30.00 -17.97
N LEU A 809 -10.14 -28.84 -18.31
CA LEU A 809 -9.92 -28.13 -19.57
C LEU A 809 -9.24 -26.80 -19.34
N ARG A 810 -8.16 -26.53 -20.07
CA ARG A 810 -7.59 -25.18 -20.20
C ARG A 810 -8.13 -24.56 -21.48
N MET A 811 -8.79 -23.44 -21.32
CA MET A 811 -9.30 -22.65 -22.43
C MET A 811 -8.43 -21.42 -22.62
N ARG A 812 -8.01 -21.17 -23.86
CA ARG A 812 -7.27 -19.98 -24.26
C ARG A 812 -8.17 -19.06 -25.06
N PHE A 813 -8.15 -17.77 -24.71
CA PHE A 813 -8.96 -16.75 -25.38
C PHE A 813 -8.05 -15.69 -25.95
N HIS A 814 -8.28 -15.38 -27.21
CA HIS A 814 -7.72 -14.21 -27.85
C HIS A 814 -8.69 -13.03 -27.62
N ILE A 815 -8.27 -12.05 -26.84
CA ILE A 815 -9.05 -10.86 -26.54
C ILE A 815 -8.42 -9.70 -27.29
N VAL A 816 -9.14 -9.16 -28.26
CA VAL A 816 -8.72 -7.93 -28.94
C VAL A 816 -9.41 -6.76 -28.30
N ASN A 817 -8.61 -5.82 -27.85
CA ASN A 817 -9.04 -4.58 -27.25
C ASN A 817 -8.52 -3.41 -28.07
N GLN A 818 -9.37 -2.45 -28.38
CA GLN A 818 -8.90 -1.20 -28.97
C GLN A 818 -8.47 -0.26 -27.85
N GLY A 819 -7.19 0.12 -27.86
CA GLY A 819 -6.65 1.14 -27.00
C GLY A 819 -7.32 2.51 -27.25
N ARG A 820 -7.11 3.44 -26.35
CA ARG A 820 -7.63 4.82 -26.45
C ARG A 820 -7.01 5.56 -27.65
N ASP A 821 -5.81 5.15 -28.04
CA ASP A 821 -5.06 5.57 -29.25
C ASP A 821 -5.62 4.99 -30.56
N GLY A 822 -6.71 4.22 -30.49
CA GLY A 822 -7.32 3.57 -31.65
C GLY A 822 -6.60 2.31 -32.13
N LYS A 823 -5.44 1.94 -31.54
CA LYS A 823 -4.70 0.75 -31.92
C LYS A 823 -5.33 -0.51 -31.33
N GLU A 824 -5.42 -1.56 -32.10
CA GLU A 824 -5.82 -2.88 -31.61
C GLU A 824 -4.69 -3.47 -30.76
N ARG A 825 -5.05 -3.93 -29.57
CA ARG A 825 -4.14 -4.60 -28.63
C ARG A 825 -4.63 -6.01 -28.41
N PRO A 826 -3.99 -6.99 -29.02
CA PRO A 826 -4.30 -8.39 -28.81
C PRO A 826 -3.79 -8.80 -27.42
N LEU A 827 -4.58 -9.57 -26.71
CA LEU A 827 -4.26 -10.08 -25.39
C LEU A 827 -4.59 -11.57 -25.37
N LEU A 828 -3.70 -12.36 -24.76
CA LEU A 828 -3.96 -13.75 -24.46
C LEU A 828 -4.52 -13.87 -23.05
N ALA A 829 -5.61 -14.60 -22.90
CA ALA A 829 -6.19 -14.92 -21.60
C ALA A 829 -6.42 -16.43 -21.47
N GLU A 830 -6.26 -16.96 -20.29
CA GLU A 830 -6.45 -18.37 -19.98
C GLU A 830 -7.49 -18.54 -18.89
N ASP A 831 -8.26 -19.63 -19.00
CA ASP A 831 -9.27 -20.02 -18.01
C ASP A 831 -9.26 -21.52 -17.83
N LEU A 832 -9.60 -21.99 -16.63
CA LEU A 832 -9.70 -23.38 -16.28
C LEU A 832 -11.16 -23.74 -16.07
N VAL A 833 -11.64 -24.70 -16.86
CA VAL A 833 -13.04 -25.12 -16.84
C VAL A 833 -13.12 -26.61 -16.51
N LEU A 834 -14.00 -26.96 -15.59
CA LEU A 834 -14.42 -28.34 -15.37
C LEU A 834 -15.61 -28.65 -16.29
N ALA A 835 -15.52 -29.75 -17.01
CA ALA A 835 -16.62 -30.30 -17.75
C ALA A 835 -16.82 -31.78 -17.35
N GLY A 836 -18.02 -32.26 -17.25
CA GLY A 836 -18.26 -33.62 -16.82
C GLY A 836 -19.56 -34.19 -17.33
N PHE A 837 -19.58 -35.51 -17.47
CA PHE A 837 -20.74 -36.22 -17.99
C PHE A 837 -20.88 -37.60 -17.33
N THR A 838 -22.10 -38.12 -17.32
CA THR A 838 -22.38 -39.50 -17.00
C THR A 838 -22.58 -40.31 -18.29
N GLY A 839 -22.35 -41.62 -18.22
CA GLY A 839 -22.52 -42.50 -19.39
C GLY A 839 -21.25 -42.74 -20.23
N SER A 840 -21.41 -43.08 -21.50
CA SER A 840 -20.32 -43.22 -22.50
C SER A 840 -20.17 -41.96 -23.33
N PRO A 841 -19.01 -41.71 -23.96
CA PRO A 841 -18.81 -40.53 -24.82
C PRO A 841 -19.88 -40.31 -25.89
N GLU A 842 -20.35 -41.39 -26.53
CA GLU A 842 -21.40 -41.33 -27.56
C GLU A 842 -22.78 -40.99 -27.00
N ARG A 843 -23.02 -41.22 -25.70
CA ARG A 843 -24.28 -40.94 -25.00
C ARG A 843 -24.02 -40.19 -23.70
N ALA A 844 -23.24 -39.13 -23.79
CA ALA A 844 -22.86 -38.32 -22.66
C ALA A 844 -24.03 -37.45 -22.17
N GLU A 845 -24.40 -37.63 -20.92
CA GLU A 845 -25.34 -36.75 -20.22
C GLU A 845 -24.50 -35.75 -19.40
N TRP A 846 -24.45 -34.50 -19.88
CA TRP A 846 -23.58 -33.46 -19.32
C TRP A 846 -24.13 -32.94 -17.98
N LEU A 847 -23.22 -32.82 -17.01
CA LEU A 847 -23.52 -32.34 -15.66
C LEU A 847 -23.35 -30.82 -15.56
N PRO A 848 -24.13 -30.15 -14.70
CA PRO A 848 -23.91 -28.72 -14.42
C PRO A 848 -22.61 -28.49 -13.68
N SER A 849 -21.95 -27.36 -13.97
CA SER A 849 -20.61 -27.04 -13.41
C SER A 849 -20.55 -27.06 -11.88
N ASP A 850 -21.61 -26.62 -11.21
CA ASP A 850 -21.64 -26.54 -9.74
C ASP A 850 -21.57 -27.94 -9.07
N SER A 851 -22.00 -29.01 -9.75
CA SER A 851 -21.89 -30.36 -9.24
C SER A 851 -20.50 -30.98 -9.43
N LEU A 852 -19.67 -30.42 -10.30
CA LEU A 852 -18.38 -30.98 -10.66
C LEU A 852 -17.28 -30.64 -9.65
N GLU A 853 -17.36 -29.47 -9.01
CA GLU A 853 -16.37 -29.06 -7.99
C GLU A 853 -16.38 -30.01 -6.78
N ALA A 854 -17.55 -30.49 -6.40
CA ALA A 854 -17.72 -31.46 -5.31
C ALA A 854 -16.98 -32.78 -5.58
N LEU A 855 -16.80 -33.17 -6.86
CA LEU A 855 -16.10 -34.41 -7.21
C LEU A 855 -14.61 -34.35 -6.90
N LEU A 856 -14.01 -33.17 -6.90
CA LEU A 856 -12.58 -32.98 -6.68
C LEU A 856 -12.14 -33.31 -5.24
N ASP A 857 -13.06 -33.15 -4.30
CA ASP A 857 -12.78 -33.37 -2.88
C ASP A 857 -13.14 -34.79 -2.42
N LEU A 858 -13.63 -35.63 -3.35
CA LEU A 858 -14.01 -37.01 -3.03
C LEU A 858 -12.78 -37.90 -2.86
N GLY A 859 -12.76 -38.61 -1.75
CA GLY A 859 -11.81 -39.69 -1.50
C GLY A 859 -12.18 -40.97 -2.26
N ALA A 860 -11.19 -41.88 -2.35
CA ALA A 860 -11.42 -43.23 -2.83
C ALA A 860 -11.92 -44.13 -1.67
N ASP A 861 -13.07 -44.75 -1.81
CA ASP A 861 -13.62 -45.68 -0.80
C ASP A 861 -13.04 -47.09 -0.99
N SER A 862 -12.60 -47.43 -2.19
CA SER A 862 -11.93 -48.72 -2.49
C SER A 862 -10.92 -48.56 -3.60
N ASN A 863 -9.91 -49.48 -3.60
CA ASN A 863 -8.88 -49.53 -4.62
C ASN A 863 -9.45 -50.10 -5.93
N ILE A 864 -8.84 -49.69 -7.04
CA ILE A 864 -9.06 -50.26 -8.37
C ILE A 864 -7.75 -50.78 -8.93
N ASP A 865 -7.80 -51.92 -9.59
CA ASP A 865 -6.63 -52.47 -10.30
C ASP A 865 -6.21 -51.55 -11.44
N ALA A 866 -4.87 -51.36 -11.62
CA ALA A 866 -4.33 -50.43 -12.61
C ALA A 866 -4.75 -50.77 -14.05
N GLU A 867 -4.85 -52.04 -14.43
CA GLU A 867 -5.29 -52.45 -15.79
C GLU A 867 -6.78 -52.19 -16.00
N GLN A 868 -7.61 -52.41 -14.96
CA GLN A 868 -9.00 -52.00 -15.01
C GLN A 868 -9.16 -50.52 -15.18
N ALA A 869 -8.38 -49.73 -14.40
CA ALA A 869 -8.39 -48.26 -14.53
C ALA A 869 -8.00 -47.81 -15.96
N ARG A 870 -6.89 -48.38 -16.49
CA ARG A 870 -6.47 -48.11 -17.87
C ARG A 870 -7.55 -48.47 -18.90
N THR A 871 -8.25 -49.58 -18.72
CA THR A 871 -9.31 -50.00 -19.62
C THR A 871 -10.47 -48.96 -19.62
N HIS A 872 -10.90 -48.47 -18.43
CA HIS A 872 -11.92 -47.45 -18.35
C HIS A 872 -11.53 -46.16 -19.05
N LEU A 873 -10.26 -45.71 -18.87
CA LEU A 873 -9.72 -44.51 -19.47
C LEU A 873 -9.58 -44.63 -20.97
N ARG A 874 -9.03 -45.75 -21.51
CA ARG A 874 -8.89 -46.02 -22.95
C ARG A 874 -10.25 -45.88 -23.68
N ARG A 875 -11.33 -46.43 -23.12
CA ARG A 875 -12.66 -46.31 -23.70
C ARG A 875 -13.15 -44.87 -23.85
N VAL A 876 -12.76 -43.98 -22.97
CA VAL A 876 -13.12 -42.56 -23.07
C VAL A 876 -12.23 -41.87 -24.09
N ILE A 877 -10.91 -42.15 -24.06
CA ILE A 877 -9.92 -41.48 -24.92
C ILE A 877 -10.03 -41.89 -26.35
N GLU A 878 -10.27 -43.17 -26.65
CA GLU A 878 -10.49 -43.68 -28.01
C GLU A 878 -11.74 -43.09 -28.69
N ARG A 879 -12.71 -42.65 -27.90
CA ARG A 879 -13.96 -42.02 -28.35
C ARG A 879 -14.05 -40.54 -28.00
N PHE A 880 -12.91 -39.91 -27.81
CA PHE A 880 -12.87 -38.50 -27.36
C PHE A 880 -13.39 -37.54 -28.43
N GLU A 881 -13.26 -37.91 -29.71
CA GLU A 881 -13.77 -37.12 -30.83
C GLU A 881 -15.29 -36.87 -30.72
N ASP A 882 -16.03 -37.81 -30.15
CA ASP A 882 -17.51 -37.66 -29.97
C ASP A 882 -17.86 -36.55 -28.96
N LEU A 883 -16.93 -36.13 -28.12
CA LEU A 883 -17.08 -35.08 -27.13
C LEU A 883 -16.73 -33.69 -27.66
N LEU A 884 -15.89 -33.59 -28.70
CA LEU A 884 -15.34 -32.31 -29.22
C LEU A 884 -16.43 -31.28 -29.55
N PRO A 885 -17.54 -31.61 -30.22
CA PRO A 885 -18.55 -30.61 -30.56
C PRO A 885 -19.17 -29.94 -29.32
N ARG A 886 -19.29 -30.70 -28.21
CA ARG A 886 -19.80 -30.15 -26.96
C ARG A 886 -18.78 -29.34 -26.23
N LEU A 887 -17.51 -29.73 -26.22
CA LEU A 887 -16.41 -28.99 -25.66
C LEU A 887 -16.25 -27.65 -26.35
N ASP A 888 -16.39 -27.59 -27.67
CA ASP A 888 -16.39 -26.37 -28.45
C ASP A 888 -17.54 -25.44 -28.07
N GLN A 889 -18.73 -25.97 -27.85
CA GLN A 889 -19.88 -25.21 -27.34
C GLN A 889 -19.60 -24.63 -25.94
N ILE A 890 -18.96 -25.39 -25.07
CA ILE A 890 -18.58 -24.91 -23.71
C ILE A 890 -17.57 -23.77 -23.83
N ALA A 891 -16.56 -23.90 -24.70
CA ALA A 891 -15.57 -22.85 -24.95
C ALA A 891 -16.22 -21.57 -25.50
N GLU A 892 -17.14 -21.69 -26.48
CA GLU A 892 -17.91 -20.55 -27.02
C GLU A 892 -18.80 -19.89 -25.95
N ALA A 893 -19.51 -20.70 -25.18
CA ALA A 893 -20.34 -20.19 -24.09
C ALA A 893 -19.53 -19.43 -23.05
N ARG A 894 -18.34 -19.95 -22.70
CA ARG A 894 -17.43 -19.27 -21.77
C ARG A 894 -16.85 -17.98 -22.36
N GLY A 895 -16.43 -18.00 -23.64
CA GLY A 895 -16.00 -16.79 -24.37
C GLY A 895 -17.07 -15.71 -24.40
N LYS A 896 -18.34 -16.10 -24.64
CA LYS A 896 -19.48 -15.17 -24.56
C LYS A 896 -19.70 -14.61 -23.15
N ALA A 897 -19.60 -15.45 -22.11
CA ALA A 897 -19.72 -15.01 -20.73
C ALA A 897 -18.62 -14.00 -20.37
N LEU A 898 -17.36 -14.24 -20.80
CA LEU A 898 -16.26 -13.33 -20.63
C LEU A 898 -16.49 -12.01 -21.40
N PHE A 899 -16.94 -12.08 -22.66
CA PHE A 899 -17.31 -10.89 -23.42
C PHE A 899 -18.36 -10.06 -22.69
N ASP A 900 -19.40 -10.70 -22.16
CA ASP A 900 -20.47 -10.01 -21.41
C ASP A 900 -19.95 -9.42 -20.09
N ALA A 901 -19.04 -10.09 -19.38
CA ALA A 901 -18.38 -9.56 -18.18
C ALA A 901 -17.56 -8.31 -18.51
N HIS A 902 -16.69 -8.39 -19.52
CA HIS A 902 -15.94 -7.24 -20.01
C HIS A 902 -16.83 -6.09 -20.46
N ARG A 903 -17.95 -6.41 -21.13
CA ARG A 903 -18.93 -5.41 -21.56
C ARG A 903 -19.64 -4.73 -20.41
N ARG A 904 -20.02 -5.47 -19.33
CA ARG A 904 -20.61 -4.89 -18.11
C ARG A 904 -19.67 -3.88 -17.47
N VAL A 905 -18.41 -4.27 -17.22
CA VAL A 905 -17.43 -3.37 -16.64
C VAL A 905 -17.18 -2.15 -17.53
N ARG A 906 -17.07 -2.33 -18.86
CA ARG A 906 -16.90 -1.21 -19.79
C ARG A 906 -18.11 -0.28 -19.85
N LYS A 907 -19.32 -0.79 -19.77
CA LYS A 907 -20.52 0.04 -19.65
C LYS A 907 -20.51 0.83 -18.34
N ALA A 908 -20.18 0.18 -17.23
CA ALA A 908 -20.04 0.84 -15.93
C ALA A 908 -18.93 1.91 -15.95
N THR A 909 -17.88 1.71 -16.74
CA THR A 909 -16.77 2.65 -16.90
C THR A 909 -16.93 3.62 -18.07
N LYS A 910 -18.07 3.57 -18.83
CA LYS A 910 -18.30 4.37 -20.04
C LYS A 910 -17.16 4.28 -21.10
N SER A 911 -16.35 3.23 -21.01
CA SER A 911 -15.30 2.95 -21.96
C SER A 911 -15.90 2.42 -23.27
N GLY A 912 -15.31 2.76 -24.41
CA GLY A 912 -15.83 2.34 -25.71
C GLY A 912 -15.88 0.81 -25.86
N VAL A 913 -17.04 0.29 -26.29
CA VAL A 913 -17.28 -1.17 -26.50
C VAL A 913 -16.99 -1.57 -27.95
N ARG A 914 -16.70 -0.60 -28.84
CA ARG A 914 -16.79 -0.79 -30.30
C ARG A 914 -15.84 -1.81 -30.91
N ALA A 915 -14.76 -2.21 -30.24
CA ALA A 915 -13.78 -3.15 -30.84
C ALA A 915 -13.40 -4.30 -29.89
N LEU A 916 -14.19 -4.58 -28.87
CA LEU A 916 -13.94 -5.76 -28.03
C LEU A 916 -14.35 -7.03 -28.78
N LYS A 917 -13.39 -7.94 -28.95
CA LYS A 917 -13.62 -9.31 -29.44
C LYS A 917 -13.04 -10.28 -28.41
N VAL A 918 -13.71 -11.40 -28.23
CA VAL A 918 -13.24 -12.50 -27.37
C VAL A 918 -13.45 -13.78 -28.17
N ASP A 919 -12.37 -14.34 -28.68
CA ASP A 919 -12.39 -15.55 -29.49
C ASP A 919 -11.72 -16.68 -28.70
N ALA A 920 -12.42 -17.82 -28.58
CA ALA A 920 -11.88 -19.00 -27.94
C ALA A 920 -11.02 -19.81 -28.93
N HIS A 921 -9.81 -20.20 -28.55
CA HIS A 921 -9.04 -21.19 -29.27
C HIS A 921 -9.71 -22.57 -29.17
N LYS A 922 -9.78 -23.27 -30.31
CA LYS A 922 -10.36 -24.58 -30.42
C LYS A 922 -9.38 -25.55 -31.09
N PRO A 923 -9.38 -26.80 -30.65
CA PRO A 923 -10.06 -27.36 -29.48
C PRO A 923 -9.44 -26.84 -28.15
N ALA A 924 -10.20 -26.96 -27.05
CA ALA A 924 -9.67 -26.69 -25.71
C ALA A 924 -8.57 -27.72 -25.35
N ASP A 925 -7.57 -27.31 -24.56
CA ASP A 925 -6.52 -28.21 -24.10
C ASP A 925 -7.09 -29.12 -22.99
N VAL A 926 -7.05 -30.42 -23.19
CA VAL A 926 -7.50 -31.42 -22.19
C VAL A 926 -6.35 -31.72 -21.23
N LEU A 927 -6.30 -30.98 -20.12
CA LEU A 927 -5.26 -31.17 -19.11
C LEU A 927 -5.38 -32.52 -18.41
N GLY A 928 -6.62 -32.98 -18.17
CA GLY A 928 -6.81 -34.25 -17.51
C GLY A 928 -8.18 -34.91 -17.76
N VAL A 929 -8.21 -36.24 -17.63
CA VAL A 929 -9.42 -37.09 -17.75
C VAL A 929 -9.52 -37.99 -16.51
N TYR A 930 -10.59 -37.82 -15.72
CA TYR A 930 -10.77 -38.53 -14.48
C TYR A 930 -12.16 -39.21 -14.45
N ILE A 931 -12.17 -40.48 -14.01
CA ILE A 931 -13.40 -41.27 -13.99
C ILE A 931 -13.74 -41.63 -12.55
N TYR A 932 -14.95 -41.32 -12.15
CA TYR A 932 -15.52 -41.74 -10.87
C TYR A 932 -16.46 -42.88 -11.10
N LEU A 933 -16.24 -44.03 -10.41
CA LEU A 933 -17.00 -45.23 -10.49
C LEU A 933 -17.76 -45.47 -9.18
N PRO A 934 -19.02 -45.91 -9.22
CA PRO A 934 -19.73 -46.27 -8.00
C PRO A 934 -19.04 -47.42 -7.27
N ALA A 935 -18.90 -47.31 -5.95
CA ALA A 935 -18.44 -48.39 -5.09
C ALA A 935 -19.61 -49.36 -4.88
N ALA A 936 -19.36 -50.68 -5.02
CA ALA A 936 -20.38 -51.66 -4.75
C ALA A 936 -20.73 -51.69 -3.25
N MET A 937 -22.01 -51.72 -2.89
CA MET A 937 -22.51 -51.71 -1.48
C MET A 937 -22.02 -52.89 -0.63
N GLY A 938 -21.24 -53.83 -1.20
CA GLY A 938 -20.68 -54.99 -0.51
C GLY A 938 -19.17 -54.91 -0.19
N GLU A 939 -18.43 -53.89 -0.65
CA GLU A 939 -16.98 -53.74 -0.46
C GLU A 939 -16.60 -52.78 0.71
N LEU A 940 -17.60 -52.24 1.40
CA LEU A 940 -17.40 -51.43 2.61
C LEU A 940 -17.22 -52.33 3.84
N ARG A 941 -16.00 -52.92 4.00
CA ARG A 941 -15.53 -53.52 5.25
C ARG A 941 -14.10 -53.19 5.49
#